data_e79cc611b8f46e158337ed392549a345
#
_entry.id   e79cc611b8f46e158337ed392549a345
#
_cell.length_a   1.000
_cell.length_b   1.000
_cell.length_c   1.000
_cell.angle_alpha   90.00
_cell.angle_beta   90.00
_cell.angle_gamma   90.00
#
_symmetry.space_group_name_H-M   'P 1'
#
loop_
_entity.id
_entity.type
_entity.pdbx_description
1 polymer ?
#
loop_
_entity_poly.entity_id
_entity_poly.type
_entity_poly.pdbx_seq_one_letter_code
_entity_poly.pdbx_strand_id
1 'polypeptide(L)'
;MKTYNPNEIKNIALVGSAGSGKTTLAEAMMYEGGVIPRRGSVSAKNTSSDYRPVEQEYGSSVFPAVLYTEWKDQKLNFIDTPGADDFVGGVISALNVADTAVMVVNAVKGVEVGTEIISRHVRNLNKPMIFVINQLDHEKANFEQTLEHAQASFGKKVVLVQYPVNQGLGFNQVVDVLKMEMYQWKPEGGKPDVLPIPESEKEKADELHNALIEAAAENDEGLMELYFEKGSLSEDEMRAGIRKGLIARDMFPVFCVSAEKDMCVRRFMEFLVNVAPSAAAMPGMLTKDGRLVPYEVNGPASAFVFSTTIEQHLGDINYFKVVSGTVKEGDDLINMTTGTKERIAQLYAVAGKNRTKVTELRAGDLGATVKLKGTRNGDTLNEKDCDYVFPGIKYPNSRFRTAVRAVNKGDEEKMAEVLYRMHEEDPSLLVEYSKELKQMILSGQGEFHLNTMKWRIEHNDKIQIEFYAPKIPYRETITKYAQADYRHKKQSGGAGQFGEVHMVIEPYEEGMPEPTTYKIGGVDSKMSIKGKEEYDLPWGGKLVFYNCIVGGVIEARFMPAILKGIMEKMEEGPLTGSYARDIRVCIYDGKMHPVDSNEISFMLAGRNAFSEAFKNAGPKILEPIYDVEVLVPDEDMGDVMGDLQTRRAMIMGMDADSGFQKIKAKVPLKEMQRYSTALSSITGGRATFTMNFAGYEKVPSEVQEELLKAYQETDDDE
;
A
#
# COMPACT_ATOMS: atom_id res chain seq x y z
N MET A 1 -29.04 -19.14 8.06
CA MET A 1 -28.32 -18.28 9.02
C MET A 1 -29.25 -17.15 9.45
N LYS A 2 -29.22 -16.77 10.72
CA LYS A 2 -29.95 -15.62 11.28
C LYS A 2 -29.44 -14.32 10.68
N THR A 3 -30.30 -13.32 10.49
CA THR A 3 -29.90 -11.95 10.19
C THR A 3 -29.58 -11.21 11.49
N TYR A 4 -28.41 -10.58 11.56
CA TYR A 4 -27.91 -9.92 12.76
C TYR A 4 -28.06 -8.40 12.68
N ASN A 5 -28.34 -7.78 13.81
CA ASN A 5 -28.39 -6.32 13.97
C ASN A 5 -27.00 -5.76 14.37
N PRO A 6 -26.74 -4.47 14.18
CA PRO A 6 -25.43 -3.89 14.48
C PRO A 6 -24.93 -4.12 15.92
N ASN A 7 -25.84 -4.20 16.90
CA ASN A 7 -25.50 -4.49 18.30
C ASN A 7 -25.14 -5.97 18.57
N GLU A 8 -25.40 -6.86 17.62
CA GLU A 8 -25.08 -8.29 17.68
C GLU A 8 -23.85 -8.68 16.87
N ILE A 9 -23.18 -7.72 16.25
CA ILE A 9 -22.07 -7.94 15.32
C ILE A 9 -20.76 -7.40 15.90
N LYS A 10 -19.71 -8.22 15.92
CA LYS A 10 -18.33 -7.83 16.24
C LYS A 10 -17.48 -7.99 14.99
N ASN A 11 -16.80 -6.92 14.57
CA ASN A 11 -15.92 -6.93 13.41
C ASN A 11 -14.45 -6.86 13.85
N ILE A 12 -13.70 -7.89 13.58
CA ILE A 12 -12.37 -8.11 14.14
C ILE A 12 -11.37 -8.37 13.00
N ALA A 13 -10.21 -7.73 13.07
CA ALA A 13 -9.05 -8.09 12.26
C ALA A 13 -8.07 -8.89 13.12
N LEU A 14 -7.75 -10.12 12.70
CA LEU A 14 -6.65 -10.90 13.27
C LEU A 14 -5.35 -10.44 12.62
N VAL A 15 -4.52 -9.79 13.38
CA VAL A 15 -3.26 -9.21 12.93
C VAL A 15 -2.08 -9.74 13.75
N GLY A 16 -0.88 -9.62 13.24
CA GLY A 16 0.33 -10.10 13.91
C GLY A 16 1.39 -10.55 12.92
N SER A 17 2.60 -10.79 13.41
CA SER A 17 3.70 -11.25 12.59
C SER A 17 3.46 -12.64 11.98
N ALA A 18 4.21 -12.97 10.94
CA ALA A 18 4.17 -14.30 10.33
C ALA A 18 4.52 -15.38 11.36
N GLY A 19 3.76 -16.47 11.36
CA GLY A 19 3.95 -17.58 12.28
C GLY A 19 3.42 -17.36 13.70
N SER A 20 2.68 -16.28 13.97
CA SER A 20 2.05 -16.03 15.28
C SER A 20 0.86 -16.93 15.57
N GLY A 21 0.30 -17.59 14.56
CA GLY A 21 -0.82 -18.53 14.71
C GLY A 21 -2.20 -17.92 14.47
N LYS A 22 -2.30 -16.83 13.72
CA LYS A 22 -3.58 -16.18 13.37
C LYS A 22 -4.55 -17.14 12.68
N THR A 23 -4.09 -17.82 11.65
CA THR A 23 -4.89 -18.80 10.88
C THR A 23 -5.35 -19.95 11.74
N THR A 24 -4.48 -20.47 12.61
CA THR A 24 -4.81 -21.55 13.55
C THR A 24 -5.86 -21.10 14.57
N LEU A 25 -5.75 -19.85 15.07
CA LEU A 25 -6.75 -19.27 15.95
C LEU A 25 -8.10 -19.11 15.24
N ALA A 26 -8.08 -18.63 14.00
CA ALA A 26 -9.29 -18.50 13.17
C ALA A 26 -9.99 -19.85 12.96
N GLU A 27 -9.26 -20.89 12.63
CA GLU A 27 -9.80 -22.25 12.49
C GLU A 27 -10.42 -22.77 13.80
N ALA A 28 -9.77 -22.56 14.93
CA ALA A 28 -10.29 -22.93 16.23
C ALA A 28 -11.57 -22.19 16.59
N MET A 29 -11.64 -20.89 16.32
CA MET A 29 -12.85 -20.08 16.56
C MET A 29 -14.05 -20.54 15.72
N MET A 30 -13.83 -20.84 14.44
CA MET A 30 -14.88 -21.36 13.56
C MET A 30 -15.35 -22.74 13.96
N TYR A 31 -14.44 -23.60 14.41
CA TYR A 31 -14.76 -24.93 14.91
C TYR A 31 -15.59 -24.87 16.20
N GLU A 32 -15.16 -24.08 17.16
CA GLU A 32 -15.87 -23.92 18.43
C GLU A 32 -17.28 -23.28 18.26
N GLY A 33 -17.42 -22.39 17.29
CA GLY A 33 -18.72 -21.81 16.93
C GLY A 33 -19.59 -22.68 16.01
N GLY A 34 -19.11 -23.84 15.61
CA GLY A 34 -19.87 -24.79 14.80
C GLY A 34 -19.99 -24.46 13.31
N VAL A 35 -19.23 -23.51 12.81
CA VAL A 35 -19.25 -23.10 11.39
C VAL A 35 -18.55 -24.13 10.50
N ILE A 36 -17.50 -24.75 11.02
CA ILE A 36 -16.81 -25.86 10.37
C ILE A 36 -16.89 -27.15 11.22
N PRO A 37 -17.05 -28.31 10.59
CA PRO A 37 -17.18 -29.58 11.33
C PRO A 37 -15.84 -30.14 11.83
N ARG A 38 -14.75 -29.71 11.24
CA ARG A 38 -13.37 -30.15 11.59
C ARG A 38 -12.41 -28.99 11.44
N ARG A 39 -11.44 -28.91 12.34
CA ARG A 39 -10.33 -27.95 12.19
C ARG A 39 -9.37 -28.42 11.12
N GLY A 40 -9.06 -27.54 10.18
CA GLY A 40 -7.90 -27.69 9.32
C GLY A 40 -6.61 -27.31 10.04
N SER A 41 -5.48 -27.55 9.39
CA SER A 41 -4.17 -27.07 9.84
C SER A 41 -3.36 -26.52 8.65
N VAL A 42 -2.47 -25.59 8.95
CA VAL A 42 -1.57 -25.02 7.93
C VAL A 42 -0.68 -26.12 7.35
N SER A 43 -0.15 -27.01 8.18
CA SER A 43 0.69 -28.12 7.75
C SER A 43 -0.04 -29.11 6.84
N ALA A 44 -1.33 -29.37 7.08
CA ALA A 44 -2.17 -30.22 6.23
C ALA A 44 -2.72 -29.49 4.99
N LYS A 45 -2.44 -28.18 4.84
CA LYS A 45 -2.89 -27.34 3.71
C LYS A 45 -4.41 -27.35 3.48
N ASN A 46 -5.19 -27.44 4.54
CA ASN A 46 -6.65 -27.60 4.47
C ASN A 46 -7.44 -26.60 5.34
N THR A 47 -6.84 -25.50 5.72
CA THR A 47 -7.53 -24.44 6.46
C THR A 47 -8.58 -23.73 5.60
N SER A 48 -9.54 -23.09 6.25
CA SER A 48 -10.58 -22.31 5.56
C SER A 48 -10.05 -20.98 5.02
N SER A 49 -9.01 -20.41 5.63
CA SER A 49 -8.36 -19.16 5.22
C SER A 49 -7.42 -19.33 4.04
N ASP A 50 -6.45 -20.24 4.18
CA ASP A 50 -5.35 -20.41 3.23
C ASP A 50 -5.69 -21.53 2.24
N TYR A 51 -6.72 -21.33 1.45
CA TYR A 51 -7.24 -22.34 0.52
C TYR A 51 -6.74 -22.17 -0.91
N ARG A 52 -6.08 -21.06 -1.22
CA ARG A 52 -5.57 -20.81 -2.56
C ARG A 52 -4.26 -21.58 -2.79
N PRO A 53 -4.01 -22.04 -4.03
CA PRO A 53 -2.78 -22.82 -4.33
C PRO A 53 -1.49 -22.12 -3.89
N VAL A 54 -1.37 -20.82 -4.08
CA VAL A 54 -0.19 -20.04 -3.68
C VAL A 54 0.02 -20.03 -2.17
N GLU A 55 -1.04 -19.93 -1.39
CA GLU A 55 -0.99 -19.96 0.08
C GLU A 55 -0.60 -21.33 0.59
N GLN A 56 -1.11 -22.38 -0.04
CA GLN A 56 -0.76 -23.76 0.25
C GLN A 56 0.70 -24.08 -0.13
N GLU A 57 1.20 -23.51 -1.20
CA GLU A 57 2.60 -23.68 -1.63
C GLU A 57 3.57 -23.04 -0.62
N TYR A 58 3.32 -21.81 -0.24
CA TYR A 58 4.19 -21.09 0.71
C TYR A 58 3.92 -21.44 2.18
N GLY A 59 2.80 -22.10 2.49
CA GLY A 59 2.38 -22.40 3.86
C GLY A 59 2.12 -21.16 4.70
N SER A 60 1.70 -20.07 4.07
CA SER A 60 1.38 -18.81 4.73
C SER A 60 0.31 -18.02 3.97
N SER A 61 -0.42 -17.16 4.68
CA SER A 61 -1.44 -16.30 4.10
C SER A 61 -0.81 -15.23 3.20
N VAL A 62 -1.37 -15.09 2.02
CA VAL A 62 -1.03 -14.04 1.03
C VAL A 62 -2.15 -13.00 0.93
N PHE A 63 -3.38 -13.43 1.09
CA PHE A 63 -4.58 -12.60 1.02
C PHE A 63 -5.29 -12.54 2.37
N PRO A 64 -5.99 -11.44 2.67
CA PRO A 64 -6.92 -11.42 3.79
C PRO A 64 -8.08 -12.37 3.52
N ALA A 65 -8.44 -13.18 4.49
CA ALA A 65 -9.58 -14.10 4.41
C ALA A 65 -10.70 -13.61 5.31
N VAL A 66 -11.87 -13.36 4.73
CA VAL A 66 -13.08 -12.99 5.48
C VAL A 66 -13.70 -14.25 6.06
N LEU A 67 -13.90 -14.24 7.37
CA LEU A 67 -14.40 -15.38 8.14
C LEU A 67 -15.48 -14.92 9.10
N TYR A 68 -16.29 -15.86 9.58
CA TYR A 68 -17.19 -15.59 10.68
C TYR A 68 -17.39 -16.83 11.56
N THR A 69 -17.84 -16.57 12.76
CA THR A 69 -18.43 -17.59 13.63
C THR A 69 -19.61 -17.02 14.37
N GLU A 70 -20.46 -17.90 14.89
CA GLU A 70 -21.62 -17.54 15.73
C GLU A 70 -21.33 -18.00 17.16
N TRP A 71 -21.49 -17.12 18.12
CA TRP A 71 -21.26 -17.41 19.52
C TRP A 71 -22.22 -16.66 20.42
N LYS A 72 -22.97 -17.37 21.27
CA LYS A 72 -23.97 -16.78 22.20
C LYS A 72 -24.92 -15.77 21.51
N ASP A 73 -25.53 -16.17 20.41
CA ASP A 73 -26.44 -15.40 19.59
C ASP A 73 -25.88 -14.12 18.97
N GLN A 74 -24.57 -13.99 18.92
CA GLN A 74 -23.87 -12.92 18.22
C GLN A 74 -23.04 -13.46 17.06
N LYS A 75 -22.79 -12.58 16.09
CA LYS A 75 -21.92 -12.87 14.95
C LYS A 75 -20.56 -12.24 15.17
N LEU A 76 -19.52 -13.07 15.19
CA LEU A 76 -18.15 -12.63 15.20
C LEU A 76 -17.63 -12.69 13.75
N ASN A 77 -17.57 -11.56 13.09
CA ASN A 77 -16.84 -11.44 11.82
C ASN A 77 -15.37 -11.23 12.13
N PHE A 78 -14.50 -11.97 11.49
CA PHE A 78 -13.07 -11.75 11.61
C PHE A 78 -12.37 -11.95 10.27
N ILE A 79 -11.33 -11.16 10.08
CA ILE A 79 -10.53 -11.19 8.87
C ILE A 79 -9.14 -11.67 9.27
N ASP A 80 -8.78 -12.86 8.78
CA ASP A 80 -7.43 -13.40 8.95
C ASP A 80 -6.50 -12.73 7.96
N THR A 81 -5.55 -11.94 8.46
CA THR A 81 -4.66 -11.15 7.63
C THR A 81 -3.30 -11.81 7.42
N PRO A 82 -2.61 -11.53 6.30
CA PRO A 82 -1.24 -11.96 6.11
C PRO A 82 -0.31 -11.40 7.20
N GLY A 83 0.69 -12.19 7.60
CA GLY A 83 1.67 -11.78 8.60
C GLY A 83 2.95 -11.19 8.00
N ALA A 84 3.26 -11.48 6.75
CA ALA A 84 4.42 -10.94 6.06
C ALA A 84 4.20 -9.48 5.65
N ASP A 85 5.21 -8.63 5.86
CA ASP A 85 5.15 -7.19 5.54
C ASP A 85 4.92 -6.93 4.05
N ASP A 86 5.35 -7.83 3.19
CA ASP A 86 5.08 -7.79 1.74
C ASP A 86 3.58 -7.75 1.40
N PHE A 87 2.74 -8.29 2.26
CA PHE A 87 1.28 -8.35 2.06
C PHE A 87 0.50 -7.41 2.98
N VAL A 88 1.13 -6.37 3.46
CA VAL A 88 0.54 -5.37 4.37
C VAL A 88 -0.71 -4.70 3.79
N GLY A 89 -0.87 -4.66 2.48
CA GLY A 89 -2.09 -4.16 1.83
C GLY A 89 -3.35 -4.89 2.30
N GLY A 90 -3.27 -6.20 2.51
CA GLY A 90 -4.38 -7.00 3.07
C GLY A 90 -4.69 -6.66 4.52
N VAL A 91 -3.67 -6.35 5.33
CA VAL A 91 -3.84 -5.88 6.72
C VAL A 91 -4.57 -4.54 6.74
N ILE A 92 -4.16 -3.61 5.89
CA ILE A 92 -4.78 -2.28 5.80
C ILE A 92 -6.24 -2.37 5.34
N SER A 93 -6.54 -3.18 4.34
CA SER A 93 -7.92 -3.45 3.90
C SER A 93 -8.79 -3.95 5.04
N ALA A 94 -8.30 -4.94 5.79
CA ALA A 94 -9.01 -5.51 6.93
C ALA A 94 -9.25 -4.49 8.04
N LEU A 95 -8.22 -3.73 8.40
CA LEU A 95 -8.31 -2.70 9.44
C LEU A 95 -9.27 -1.57 9.08
N ASN A 96 -9.47 -1.26 7.80
CA ASN A 96 -10.43 -0.23 7.39
C ASN A 96 -11.88 -0.58 7.72
N VAL A 97 -12.23 -1.85 7.79
CA VAL A 97 -13.60 -2.31 8.05
C VAL A 97 -13.79 -2.98 9.41
N ALA A 98 -12.71 -3.41 10.05
CA ALA A 98 -12.76 -3.95 11.41
C ALA A 98 -12.98 -2.83 12.43
N ASP A 99 -13.65 -3.19 13.51
CA ASP A 99 -13.88 -2.31 14.67
C ASP A 99 -12.79 -2.51 15.73
N THR A 100 -12.22 -3.71 15.81
CA THR A 100 -11.18 -4.08 16.77
C THR A 100 -10.09 -4.90 16.09
N ALA A 101 -8.83 -4.59 16.37
CA ALA A 101 -7.70 -5.41 16.00
C ALA A 101 -7.36 -6.39 17.13
N VAL A 102 -7.18 -7.64 16.79
CA VAL A 102 -6.66 -8.67 17.69
C VAL A 102 -5.22 -8.97 17.27
N MET A 103 -4.28 -8.50 18.07
CA MET A 103 -2.85 -8.70 17.84
C MET A 103 -2.41 -10.03 18.44
N VAL A 104 -2.13 -10.99 17.57
CA VAL A 104 -1.66 -12.33 17.97
C VAL A 104 -0.14 -12.30 18.07
N VAL A 105 0.38 -12.61 19.25
CA VAL A 105 1.80 -12.59 19.56
C VAL A 105 2.27 -13.99 19.91
N ASN A 106 3.42 -14.37 19.38
CA ASN A 106 4.03 -15.66 19.62
C ASN A 106 4.75 -15.68 20.97
N ALA A 107 4.38 -16.58 21.87
CA ALA A 107 4.98 -16.70 23.20
C ALA A 107 6.45 -17.15 23.17
N VAL A 108 6.94 -17.68 22.05
CA VAL A 108 8.34 -18.10 21.91
C VAL A 108 9.23 -16.94 21.49
N LYS A 109 8.76 -16.16 20.51
CA LYS A 109 9.52 -15.05 19.90
C LYS A 109 9.23 -13.69 20.54
N GLY A 110 8.13 -13.58 21.27
CA GLY A 110 7.71 -12.31 21.86
C GLY A 110 7.21 -11.30 20.83
N VAL A 111 7.33 -10.03 21.15
CA VAL A 111 7.02 -8.94 20.22
C VAL A 111 8.10 -8.90 19.16
N GLU A 112 7.69 -9.25 17.94
CA GLU A 112 8.57 -9.24 16.79
C GLU A 112 8.45 -7.90 16.05
N VAL A 113 9.32 -7.69 15.11
CA VAL A 113 9.31 -6.53 14.23
C VAL A 113 7.98 -6.38 13.48
N GLY A 114 7.48 -7.48 12.93
CA GLY A 114 6.17 -7.50 12.27
C GLY A 114 5.05 -7.03 13.19
N THR A 115 5.11 -7.38 14.48
CA THR A 115 4.18 -6.90 15.50
C THR A 115 4.22 -5.37 15.63
N GLU A 116 5.40 -4.80 15.70
CA GLU A 116 5.58 -3.34 15.83
C GLU A 116 5.11 -2.59 14.57
N ILE A 117 5.46 -3.09 13.40
CA ILE A 117 5.02 -2.50 12.11
C ILE A 117 3.50 -2.50 12.01
N ILE A 118 2.86 -3.63 12.27
CA ILE A 118 1.40 -3.76 12.20
C ILE A 118 0.73 -2.88 13.25
N SER A 119 1.27 -2.80 14.47
CA SER A 119 0.71 -1.94 15.53
C SER A 119 0.66 -0.46 15.13
N ARG A 120 1.58 0.00 14.28
CA ARG A 120 1.56 1.36 13.74
C ARG A 120 0.38 1.58 12.80
N HIS A 121 0.07 0.61 11.96
CA HIS A 121 -1.12 0.67 11.10
C HIS A 121 -2.40 0.67 11.93
N VAL A 122 -2.47 -0.15 12.99
CA VAL A 122 -3.60 -0.15 13.94
C VAL A 122 -3.76 1.21 14.59
N ARG A 123 -2.67 1.81 15.05
CA ARG A 123 -2.65 3.16 15.64
C ARG A 123 -3.08 4.23 14.63
N ASN A 124 -2.51 4.21 13.42
CA ASN A 124 -2.80 5.21 12.39
C ASN A 124 -4.28 5.21 11.97
N LEU A 125 -4.91 4.04 11.99
CA LEU A 125 -6.35 3.90 11.73
C LEU A 125 -7.21 4.01 12.99
N ASN A 126 -6.61 4.35 14.12
CA ASN A 126 -7.25 4.57 15.42
C ASN A 126 -8.16 3.39 15.86
N LYS A 127 -7.68 2.15 15.67
CA LYS A 127 -8.46 0.96 16.03
C LYS A 127 -8.18 0.50 17.46
N PRO A 128 -9.22 0.10 18.22
CA PRO A 128 -9.05 -0.67 19.44
C PRO A 128 -8.18 -1.91 19.23
N MET A 129 -7.40 -2.30 20.23
CA MET A 129 -6.48 -3.43 20.11
C MET A 129 -6.50 -4.33 21.33
N ILE A 130 -6.62 -5.63 21.09
CA ILE A 130 -6.53 -6.70 22.09
C ILE A 130 -5.33 -7.56 21.78
N PHE A 131 -4.53 -7.91 22.78
CA PHE A 131 -3.42 -8.85 22.63
C PHE A 131 -3.85 -10.27 22.93
N VAL A 132 -3.41 -11.20 22.11
CA VAL A 132 -3.53 -12.64 22.35
C VAL A 132 -2.14 -13.26 22.29
N ILE A 133 -1.61 -13.69 23.43
CA ILE A 133 -0.35 -14.41 23.50
C ILE A 133 -0.65 -15.88 23.24
N ASN A 134 -0.17 -16.38 22.11
CA ASN A 134 -0.42 -17.70 21.56
C ASN A 134 0.79 -18.61 21.65
N GLN A 135 0.60 -19.89 21.38
CA GLN A 135 1.64 -20.93 21.40
C GLN A 135 2.24 -21.16 22.79
N LEU A 136 1.44 -21.04 23.83
CA LEU A 136 1.85 -21.33 25.20
C LEU A 136 2.14 -22.81 25.45
N ASP A 137 1.73 -23.70 24.57
CA ASP A 137 2.01 -25.13 24.54
C ASP A 137 3.38 -25.48 23.95
N HIS A 138 4.08 -24.53 23.38
CA HIS A 138 5.41 -24.75 22.81
C HIS A 138 6.47 -24.88 23.92
N GLU A 139 7.43 -25.82 23.76
CA GLU A 139 8.46 -26.12 24.77
C GLU A 139 9.30 -24.90 25.19
N LYS A 140 9.47 -23.92 24.28
CA LYS A 140 10.23 -22.69 24.51
C LYS A 140 9.36 -21.47 24.83
N ALA A 141 8.07 -21.68 25.10
CA ALA A 141 7.17 -20.57 25.44
C ALA A 141 7.62 -19.87 26.73
N ASN A 142 7.62 -18.53 26.70
CA ASN A 142 7.91 -17.71 27.85
C ASN A 142 6.92 -16.53 27.90
N PHE A 143 5.85 -16.73 28.63
CA PHE A 143 4.76 -15.75 28.76
C PHE A 143 5.24 -14.46 29.42
N GLU A 144 5.99 -14.55 30.52
CA GLU A 144 6.44 -13.40 31.29
C GLU A 144 7.31 -12.48 30.44
N GLN A 145 8.27 -13.05 29.71
CA GLN A 145 9.13 -12.29 28.81
C GLN A 145 8.35 -11.65 27.66
N THR A 146 7.38 -12.37 27.08
CA THR A 146 6.51 -11.85 26.03
C THR A 146 5.67 -10.68 26.53
N LEU A 147 5.13 -10.78 27.75
CA LEU A 147 4.39 -9.69 28.38
C LEU A 147 5.26 -8.47 28.63
N GLU A 148 6.47 -8.67 29.14
CA GLU A 148 7.45 -7.59 29.35
C GLU A 148 7.80 -6.88 28.07
N HIS A 149 8.02 -7.61 26.98
CA HIS A 149 8.25 -7.05 25.65
C HIS A 149 7.04 -6.22 25.17
N ALA A 150 5.83 -6.72 25.36
CA ALA A 150 4.62 -6.00 24.99
C ALA A 150 4.46 -4.71 25.81
N GLN A 151 4.71 -4.75 27.11
CA GLN A 151 4.66 -3.59 27.98
C GLN A 151 5.76 -2.57 27.67
N ALA A 152 6.96 -3.04 27.30
CA ALA A 152 8.05 -2.17 26.87
C ALA A 152 7.72 -1.44 25.55
N SER A 153 7.12 -2.14 24.59
CA SER A 153 6.77 -1.58 23.27
C SER A 153 5.50 -0.72 23.27
N PHE A 154 4.49 -1.08 24.07
CA PHE A 154 3.15 -0.48 24.03
C PHE A 154 2.73 0.22 25.33
N GLY A 155 3.57 0.17 26.35
CA GLY A 155 3.40 0.90 27.59
C GLY A 155 2.46 0.26 28.60
N LYS A 156 2.08 1.07 29.61
CA LYS A 156 1.22 0.66 30.73
C LYS A 156 -0.22 0.34 30.33
N LYS A 157 -0.63 0.63 29.12
CA LYS A 157 -1.95 0.32 28.55
C LYS A 157 -2.14 -1.19 28.37
N VAL A 158 -1.07 -1.96 28.33
CA VAL A 158 -1.09 -3.43 28.22
C VAL A 158 -1.42 -4.01 29.58
N VAL A 159 -2.63 -4.55 29.73
CA VAL A 159 -3.18 -5.02 31.00
C VAL A 159 -3.67 -6.47 30.88
N LEU A 160 -3.24 -7.31 31.82
CA LEU A 160 -3.63 -8.72 31.86
C LEU A 160 -5.10 -8.92 32.18
N VAL A 161 -5.78 -9.76 31.40
CA VAL A 161 -7.08 -10.35 31.72
C VAL A 161 -6.92 -11.81 32.16
N GLN A 162 -5.86 -12.46 31.68
CA GLN A 162 -5.54 -13.85 31.99
C GLN A 162 -4.02 -14.02 32.12
N TYR A 163 -3.61 -15.04 32.87
CA TYR A 163 -2.23 -15.51 32.86
C TYR A 163 -2.17 -17.05 32.94
N PRO A 164 -1.16 -17.70 32.32
CA PRO A 164 -1.02 -19.14 32.40
C PRO A 164 -0.43 -19.57 33.75
N VAL A 165 -0.98 -20.62 34.36
CA VAL A 165 -0.40 -21.24 35.56
C VAL A 165 0.81 -22.07 35.20
N ASN A 166 0.75 -22.74 34.07
CA ASN A 166 1.85 -23.50 33.46
C ASN A 166 1.98 -23.16 31.98
N GLN A 167 3.14 -23.45 31.42
CA GLN A 167 3.43 -23.23 30.01
C GLN A 167 4.41 -24.30 29.51
N GLY A 168 4.57 -24.38 28.19
CA GLY A 168 5.35 -25.42 27.56
C GLY A 168 4.51 -26.64 27.18
N LEU A 169 5.15 -27.78 26.99
CA LEU A 169 4.50 -29.02 26.50
C LEU A 169 3.32 -29.51 27.37
N GLY A 170 3.28 -29.15 28.62
CA GLY A 170 2.18 -29.47 29.52
C GLY A 170 1.16 -28.38 29.76
N PHE A 171 1.17 -27.32 28.95
CA PHE A 171 0.24 -26.21 29.09
C PHE A 171 -1.23 -26.67 29.12
N ASN A 172 -1.95 -26.40 30.19
CA ASN A 172 -3.37 -26.75 30.33
C ASN A 172 -4.12 -25.94 31.37
N GLN A 173 -3.50 -24.96 32.04
CA GLN A 173 -4.14 -24.19 33.12
C GLN A 173 -3.95 -22.69 32.93
N VAL A 174 -5.03 -21.95 33.05
CA VAL A 174 -5.07 -20.48 32.96
C VAL A 174 -5.94 -19.92 34.08
N VAL A 175 -5.46 -18.87 34.72
CA VAL A 175 -6.23 -18.05 35.67
C VAL A 175 -6.82 -16.84 34.91
N ASP A 176 -8.12 -16.66 35.03
CA ASP A 176 -8.84 -15.50 34.53
C ASP A 176 -9.04 -14.49 35.67
N VAL A 177 -8.37 -13.35 35.60
CA VAL A 177 -8.44 -12.34 36.67
C VAL A 177 -9.63 -11.41 36.57
N LEU A 178 -10.36 -11.44 35.44
CA LEU A 178 -11.65 -10.75 35.33
C LEU A 178 -12.75 -11.53 36.06
N LYS A 179 -12.83 -12.83 35.87
CA LYS A 179 -13.82 -13.71 36.48
C LYS A 179 -13.40 -14.30 37.83
N MET A 180 -12.11 -14.25 38.12
CA MET A 180 -11.49 -14.88 39.30
C MET A 180 -11.77 -16.37 39.39
N GLU A 181 -11.48 -17.05 38.30
CA GLU A 181 -11.60 -18.50 38.10
C GLU A 181 -10.33 -19.07 37.48
N MET A 182 -10.12 -20.37 37.64
CA MET A 182 -9.08 -21.10 36.90
C MET A 182 -9.74 -22.06 35.90
N TYR A 183 -9.18 -22.12 34.71
CA TYR A 183 -9.58 -23.09 33.69
C TYR A 183 -8.51 -24.15 33.54
N GLN A 184 -8.98 -25.40 33.41
CA GLN A 184 -8.13 -26.56 33.14
C GLN A 184 -8.69 -27.35 31.98
N TRP A 185 -7.82 -27.64 31.01
CA TRP A 185 -8.16 -28.42 29.83
C TRP A 185 -7.62 -29.83 29.85
N LYS A 186 -8.36 -30.72 29.21
CA LYS A 186 -7.87 -32.02 28.80
C LYS A 186 -6.97 -31.87 27.54
N PRO A 187 -6.13 -32.88 27.21
CA PRO A 187 -5.24 -32.75 26.04
C PRO A 187 -5.91 -32.41 24.72
N GLU A 188 -7.17 -32.81 24.52
CA GLU A 188 -7.97 -32.54 23.33
C GLU A 188 -8.45 -31.07 23.24
N GLY A 189 -8.34 -30.31 24.30
CA GLY A 189 -8.79 -28.91 24.34
C GLY A 189 -10.32 -28.72 24.40
N GLY A 190 -10.81 -27.62 23.87
CA GLY A 190 -12.25 -27.30 23.79
C GLY A 190 -12.80 -26.68 25.07
N LYS A 191 -13.86 -27.28 25.63
CA LYS A 191 -14.49 -26.80 26.85
C LYS A 191 -13.66 -27.13 28.09
N PRO A 192 -13.24 -26.14 28.90
CA PRO A 192 -12.46 -26.38 30.10
C PRO A 192 -13.32 -26.83 31.29
N ASP A 193 -12.66 -27.45 32.27
CA ASP A 193 -13.18 -27.53 33.62
C ASP A 193 -12.95 -26.19 34.32
N VAL A 194 -13.97 -25.66 34.99
CA VAL A 194 -13.88 -24.41 35.76
C VAL A 194 -13.60 -24.75 37.20
N LEU A 195 -12.48 -24.32 37.73
CA LEU A 195 -12.00 -24.63 39.05
C LEU A 195 -11.81 -23.34 39.88
N PRO A 196 -11.87 -23.42 41.21
CA PRO A 196 -11.47 -22.31 42.06
C PRO A 196 -9.95 -22.08 41.92
N ILE A 197 -9.53 -20.83 42.08
CA ILE A 197 -8.10 -20.49 42.03
C ILE A 197 -7.39 -21.19 43.18
N PRO A 198 -6.32 -21.95 42.93
CA PRO A 198 -5.57 -22.65 43.98
C PRO A 198 -4.87 -21.64 44.91
N GLU A 199 -4.65 -22.04 46.15
CA GLU A 199 -4.04 -21.20 47.18
C GLU A 199 -2.65 -20.64 46.75
N SER A 200 -1.89 -21.43 46.00
CA SER A 200 -0.58 -21.04 45.46
C SER A 200 -0.64 -19.87 44.46
N GLU A 201 -1.79 -19.64 43.82
CA GLU A 201 -2.00 -18.59 42.82
C GLU A 201 -2.83 -17.41 43.34
N LYS A 202 -3.38 -17.51 44.53
CA LYS A 202 -4.36 -16.59 45.05
C LYS A 202 -3.82 -15.17 45.24
N GLU A 203 -2.63 -15.03 45.77
CA GLU A 203 -1.99 -13.71 45.98
C GLU A 203 -1.74 -13.02 44.63
N LYS A 204 -1.16 -13.70 43.67
CA LYS A 204 -0.92 -13.19 42.31
C LYS A 204 -2.22 -12.84 41.60
N ALA A 205 -3.24 -13.70 41.70
CA ALA A 205 -4.54 -13.45 41.08
C ALA A 205 -5.24 -12.23 41.69
N ASP A 206 -5.21 -12.06 43.01
CA ASP A 206 -5.81 -10.92 43.70
C ASP A 206 -5.09 -9.60 43.33
N GLU A 207 -3.76 -9.60 43.26
CA GLU A 207 -2.96 -8.44 42.84
C GLU A 207 -3.31 -8.02 41.40
N LEU A 208 -3.36 -8.97 40.47
CA LEU A 208 -3.69 -8.70 39.06
C LEU A 208 -5.15 -8.32 38.88
N HIS A 209 -6.06 -8.90 39.67
CA HIS A 209 -7.47 -8.51 39.66
C HIS A 209 -7.65 -7.06 40.10
N ASN A 210 -6.99 -6.64 41.16
CA ASN A 210 -7.02 -5.25 41.61
C ASN A 210 -6.44 -4.30 40.60
N ALA A 211 -5.33 -4.68 39.93
CA ALA A 211 -4.75 -3.90 38.85
C ALA A 211 -5.72 -3.75 37.66
N LEU A 212 -6.46 -4.81 37.34
CA LEU A 212 -7.48 -4.77 36.27
C LEU A 212 -8.68 -3.88 36.66
N ILE A 213 -9.13 -3.95 37.92
CA ILE A 213 -10.19 -3.06 38.44
C ILE A 213 -9.79 -1.59 38.29
N GLU A 214 -8.60 -1.24 38.73
CA GLU A 214 -8.06 0.13 38.65
C GLU A 214 -7.98 0.59 37.20
N ALA A 215 -7.41 -0.23 36.31
CA ALA A 215 -7.32 0.07 34.89
C ALA A 215 -8.70 0.27 34.22
N ALA A 216 -9.70 -0.53 34.58
CA ALA A 216 -11.06 -0.37 34.09
C ALA A 216 -11.74 0.89 34.64
N ALA A 217 -11.58 1.18 35.94
CA ALA A 217 -12.16 2.34 36.58
C ALA A 217 -11.62 3.66 36.05
N GLU A 218 -10.36 3.74 35.71
CA GLU A 218 -9.70 4.94 35.13
C GLU A 218 -10.36 5.43 33.83
N ASN A 219 -11.08 4.58 33.15
CA ASN A 219 -11.73 4.90 31.87
C ASN A 219 -13.10 5.57 32.00
N ASP A 220 -13.65 5.63 33.21
CA ASP A 220 -15.00 6.16 33.48
C ASP A 220 -15.08 6.80 34.85
N GLU A 221 -15.47 8.07 34.93
CA GLU A 221 -15.57 8.81 36.19
C GLU A 221 -16.56 8.15 37.16
N GLY A 222 -17.70 7.67 36.68
CA GLY A 222 -18.69 6.99 37.50
C GLY A 222 -18.19 5.68 38.09
N LEU A 223 -17.38 4.92 37.31
CA LEU A 223 -16.76 3.69 37.80
C LEU A 223 -15.63 4.00 38.82
N MET A 224 -14.90 5.08 38.62
CA MET A 224 -13.90 5.53 39.59
C MET A 224 -14.54 5.90 40.94
N GLU A 225 -15.64 6.64 40.92
CA GLU A 225 -16.41 6.95 42.13
C GLU A 225 -16.91 5.69 42.84
N LEU A 226 -17.48 4.73 42.11
CA LEU A 226 -17.91 3.44 42.62
C LEU A 226 -16.78 2.64 43.27
N TYR A 227 -15.61 2.66 42.61
CA TYR A 227 -14.40 1.99 43.14
C TYR A 227 -13.93 2.61 44.45
N PHE A 228 -13.91 3.93 44.55
CA PHE A 228 -13.53 4.62 45.78
C PHE A 228 -14.54 4.39 46.91
N GLU A 229 -15.83 4.28 46.57
CA GLU A 229 -16.90 4.05 47.56
C GLU A 229 -16.93 2.60 48.05
N LYS A 230 -16.80 1.61 47.12
CA LYS A 230 -16.99 0.19 47.43
C LYS A 230 -15.66 -0.59 47.56
N GLY A 231 -14.56 -0.06 47.10
CA GLY A 231 -13.26 -0.74 47.06
C GLY A 231 -13.16 -1.86 46.03
N SER A 232 -14.19 -2.08 45.22
CA SER A 232 -14.24 -3.08 44.17
C SER A 232 -15.24 -2.70 43.08
N LEU A 233 -15.21 -3.40 41.94
CA LEU A 233 -16.18 -3.31 40.85
C LEU A 233 -16.75 -4.71 40.59
N SER A 234 -18.02 -4.77 40.18
CA SER A 234 -18.61 -6.00 39.66
C SER A 234 -18.01 -6.39 38.31
N GLU A 235 -18.20 -7.62 37.90
CA GLU A 235 -17.75 -8.09 36.57
C GLU A 235 -18.37 -7.26 35.43
N ASP A 236 -19.65 -6.93 35.49
CA ASP A 236 -20.31 -6.10 34.48
C ASP A 236 -19.79 -4.67 34.45
N GLU A 237 -19.49 -4.08 35.60
CA GLU A 237 -18.89 -2.77 35.73
C GLU A 237 -17.45 -2.77 35.14
N MET A 238 -16.67 -3.81 35.44
CA MET A 238 -15.34 -3.99 34.85
C MET A 238 -15.40 -4.13 33.31
N ARG A 239 -16.31 -4.92 32.80
CA ARG A 239 -16.54 -5.06 31.34
C ARG A 239 -16.83 -3.73 30.67
N ALA A 240 -17.69 -2.91 31.28
CA ALA A 240 -18.02 -1.59 30.77
C ALA A 240 -16.80 -0.66 30.75
N GLY A 241 -16.01 -0.66 31.81
CA GLY A 241 -14.76 0.13 31.90
C GLY A 241 -13.71 -0.33 30.90
N ILE A 242 -13.51 -1.62 30.74
CA ILE A 242 -12.59 -2.20 29.76
C ILE A 242 -13.02 -1.81 28.33
N ARG A 243 -14.32 -1.88 28.02
CA ARG A 243 -14.84 -1.49 26.69
C ARG A 243 -14.55 -0.03 26.39
N LYS A 244 -14.81 0.88 27.33
CA LYS A 244 -14.48 2.31 27.16
C LYS A 244 -12.99 2.54 26.92
N GLY A 245 -12.14 1.92 27.74
CA GLY A 245 -10.69 2.02 27.58
C GLY A 245 -10.20 1.44 26.26
N LEU A 246 -10.81 0.35 25.82
CA LEU A 246 -10.51 -0.31 24.54
C LEU A 246 -10.87 0.60 23.36
N ILE A 247 -12.07 1.17 23.33
CA ILE A 247 -12.52 2.09 22.27
C ILE A 247 -11.65 3.35 22.21
N ALA A 248 -11.29 3.92 23.37
CA ALA A 248 -10.44 5.09 23.47
C ALA A 248 -8.96 4.81 23.21
N ARG A 249 -8.55 3.56 23.05
CA ARG A 249 -7.16 3.11 22.97
C ARG A 249 -6.32 3.47 24.19
N ASP A 250 -6.94 3.51 25.35
CA ASP A 250 -6.29 3.72 26.63
C ASP A 250 -6.00 2.42 27.38
N MET A 251 -6.50 1.31 26.89
CA MET A 251 -6.34 -0.02 27.47
C MET A 251 -6.22 -1.07 26.35
N PHE A 252 -5.23 -1.94 26.49
CA PHE A 252 -4.99 -3.09 25.62
C PHE A 252 -5.04 -4.38 26.42
N PRO A 253 -6.20 -5.05 26.49
CA PRO A 253 -6.36 -6.29 27.25
C PRO A 253 -5.48 -7.41 26.68
N VAL A 254 -4.95 -8.26 27.55
CA VAL A 254 -4.10 -9.40 27.17
C VAL A 254 -4.76 -10.71 27.56
N PHE A 255 -4.90 -11.58 26.56
CA PHE A 255 -5.32 -12.98 26.67
C PHE A 255 -4.17 -13.93 26.42
N CYS A 256 -4.32 -15.15 26.89
CA CYS A 256 -3.36 -16.21 26.65
C CYS A 256 -4.09 -17.47 26.12
N VAL A 257 -3.57 -18.03 25.02
CA VAL A 257 -4.20 -19.16 24.34
C VAL A 257 -3.16 -20.18 23.84
N SER A 258 -3.63 -21.38 23.57
CA SER A 258 -3.02 -22.30 22.60
C SER A 258 -4.05 -22.58 21.51
N ALA A 259 -3.94 -21.91 20.39
CA ALA A 259 -4.82 -22.13 19.25
C ALA A 259 -4.69 -23.56 18.69
N GLU A 260 -3.48 -24.07 18.62
CA GLU A 260 -3.19 -25.43 18.16
C GLU A 260 -3.88 -26.51 19.02
N LYS A 261 -3.87 -26.34 20.34
CA LYS A 261 -4.51 -27.26 21.29
C LYS A 261 -5.95 -26.91 21.60
N ASP A 262 -6.50 -25.87 21.00
CA ASP A 262 -7.85 -25.38 21.28
C ASP A 262 -8.10 -25.11 22.78
N MET A 263 -7.13 -24.46 23.39
CA MET A 263 -7.19 -24.07 24.81
C MET A 263 -7.38 -22.57 24.94
N CYS A 264 -8.33 -22.16 25.76
CA CYS A 264 -8.75 -20.78 26.00
C CYS A 264 -9.48 -20.06 24.84
N VAL A 265 -9.72 -20.73 23.72
CA VAL A 265 -10.37 -20.14 22.53
C VAL A 265 -11.84 -19.78 22.85
N ARG A 266 -12.59 -20.65 23.50
CA ARG A 266 -13.99 -20.40 23.89
C ARG A 266 -14.11 -19.19 24.82
N ARG A 267 -13.21 -19.07 25.79
CA ARG A 267 -13.20 -17.94 26.73
C ARG A 267 -12.84 -16.62 26.03
N PHE A 268 -11.92 -16.67 25.09
CA PHE A 268 -11.60 -15.52 24.26
C PHE A 268 -12.79 -15.06 23.42
N MET A 269 -13.50 -15.99 22.80
CA MET A 269 -14.74 -15.70 22.05
C MET A 269 -15.81 -15.08 22.96
N GLU A 270 -15.96 -15.60 24.17
CA GLU A 270 -16.87 -15.01 25.17
C GLU A 270 -16.49 -13.59 25.54
N PHE A 271 -15.23 -13.30 25.71
CA PHE A 271 -14.75 -11.93 25.94
C PHE A 271 -15.03 -11.00 24.76
N LEU A 272 -14.82 -11.46 23.55
CA LEU A 272 -15.16 -10.68 22.34
C LEU A 272 -16.66 -10.34 22.30
N VAL A 273 -17.52 -11.31 22.62
CA VAL A 273 -18.97 -11.11 22.69
C VAL A 273 -19.36 -10.13 23.79
N ASN A 274 -18.78 -10.26 24.98
CA ASN A 274 -19.18 -9.50 26.16
C ASN A 274 -18.53 -8.12 26.27
N VAL A 275 -17.30 -7.94 25.75
CA VAL A 275 -16.48 -6.75 25.99
C VAL A 275 -16.11 -6.00 24.74
N ALA A 276 -15.70 -6.69 23.66
CA ALA A 276 -15.33 -6.01 22.42
C ALA A 276 -16.50 -5.16 21.91
N PRO A 277 -16.23 -3.96 21.34
CA PRO A 277 -17.31 -3.11 20.86
C PRO A 277 -18.05 -3.77 19.69
N SER A 278 -19.39 -3.69 19.73
CA SER A 278 -20.22 -4.04 18.58
C SER A 278 -20.12 -2.96 17.51
N ALA A 279 -20.58 -3.27 16.30
CA ALA A 279 -20.71 -2.25 15.27
C ALA A 279 -21.55 -1.05 15.75
N ALA A 280 -22.64 -1.30 16.48
CA ALA A 280 -23.48 -0.24 17.03
C ALA A 280 -22.78 0.64 18.08
N ALA A 281 -21.77 0.12 18.77
CA ALA A 281 -20.99 0.88 19.76
C ALA A 281 -19.93 1.79 19.13
N MET A 282 -19.65 1.60 17.85
CA MET A 282 -18.69 2.41 17.10
C MET A 282 -19.39 3.61 16.45
N PRO A 283 -18.68 4.73 16.25
CA PRO A 283 -19.30 5.95 15.72
C PRO A 283 -19.83 5.86 14.29
N GLY A 284 -19.33 4.94 13.48
CA GLY A 284 -19.67 4.80 12.06
C GLY A 284 -18.49 5.08 11.12
N MET A 285 -18.78 5.31 9.86
CA MET A 285 -17.76 5.65 8.85
C MET A 285 -17.92 7.09 8.37
N LEU A 286 -16.78 7.79 8.23
CA LEU A 286 -16.75 9.13 7.67
C LEU A 286 -16.79 9.08 6.14
N THR A 287 -17.65 9.92 5.54
CA THR A 287 -17.67 10.16 4.09
C THR A 287 -16.51 11.08 3.68
N LYS A 288 -16.25 11.16 2.37
CA LYS A 288 -15.24 12.08 1.80
C LYS A 288 -15.51 13.54 2.15
N ASP A 289 -16.78 13.93 2.28
CA ASP A 289 -17.19 15.27 2.64
C ASP A 289 -17.33 15.52 4.16
N GLY A 290 -16.87 14.56 4.97
CA GLY A 290 -16.76 14.71 6.42
C GLY A 290 -18.01 14.38 7.22
N ARG A 291 -19.07 13.84 6.60
CA ARG A 291 -20.26 13.37 7.31
C ARG A 291 -19.99 12.02 7.97
N LEU A 292 -20.43 11.86 9.20
CA LEU A 292 -20.37 10.58 9.91
C LEU A 292 -21.65 9.78 9.63
N VAL A 293 -21.50 8.58 9.08
CA VAL A 293 -22.61 7.66 8.81
C VAL A 293 -22.63 6.58 9.87
N PRO A 294 -23.62 6.59 10.76
CA PRO A 294 -23.74 5.57 11.81
C PRO A 294 -24.22 4.23 11.23
N TYR A 295 -23.90 3.13 11.91
CA TYR A 295 -24.37 1.80 11.54
C TYR A 295 -25.82 1.60 11.98
N GLU A 296 -26.76 2.11 11.19
CA GLU A 296 -28.19 2.07 11.47
C GLU A 296 -28.95 1.32 10.39
N VAL A 297 -29.83 0.40 10.82
CA VAL A 297 -30.63 -0.44 9.92
C VAL A 297 -31.67 0.36 9.15
N ASN A 298 -32.19 1.43 9.74
CA ASN A 298 -33.24 2.27 9.15
C ASN A 298 -32.73 3.34 8.17
N GLY A 299 -31.42 3.45 8.02
CA GLY A 299 -30.81 4.37 7.05
C GLY A 299 -30.91 3.86 5.61
N PRO A 300 -30.48 4.67 4.65
CA PRO A 300 -30.40 4.23 3.26
C PRO A 300 -29.34 3.13 3.10
N ALA A 301 -29.56 2.17 2.21
CA ALA A 301 -28.59 1.10 1.96
C ALA A 301 -27.31 1.65 1.34
N SER A 302 -26.21 1.44 2.03
CA SER A 302 -24.86 1.85 1.60
C SER A 302 -23.83 0.81 2.02
N ALA A 303 -23.00 0.37 1.10
CA ALA A 303 -21.97 -0.63 1.32
C ALA A 303 -20.61 -0.13 0.85
N PHE A 304 -19.58 -0.48 1.60
CA PHE A 304 -18.19 -0.17 1.28
C PHE A 304 -17.43 -1.44 0.89
N VAL A 305 -16.90 -1.48 -0.33
CA VAL A 305 -16.15 -2.61 -0.87
C VAL A 305 -14.69 -2.48 -0.43
N PHE A 306 -14.21 -3.45 0.32
CA PHE A 306 -12.85 -3.40 0.90
C PHE A 306 -11.88 -4.44 0.37
N SER A 307 -12.37 -5.50 -0.27
CA SER A 307 -11.53 -6.56 -0.81
C SER A 307 -12.18 -7.21 -2.03
N THR A 308 -11.37 -7.62 -2.96
CA THR A 308 -11.79 -8.38 -4.15
C THR A 308 -10.86 -9.56 -4.31
N THR A 309 -11.43 -10.73 -4.63
CA THR A 309 -10.66 -11.91 -5.01
C THR A 309 -11.13 -12.44 -6.35
N ILE A 310 -10.21 -12.98 -7.13
CA ILE A 310 -10.49 -13.51 -8.45
C ILE A 310 -10.37 -15.03 -8.38
N GLU A 311 -11.48 -15.73 -8.60
CA GLU A 311 -11.52 -17.20 -8.64
C GLU A 311 -11.81 -17.70 -10.07
N GLN A 312 -11.10 -18.74 -10.48
CA GLN A 312 -11.14 -19.26 -11.85
C GLN A 312 -12.56 -19.63 -12.34
N HIS A 313 -13.42 -20.11 -11.44
CA HIS A 313 -14.76 -20.60 -11.82
C HIS A 313 -15.90 -19.64 -11.51
N LEU A 314 -15.69 -18.68 -10.66
CA LEU A 314 -16.72 -17.73 -10.21
C LEU A 314 -16.50 -16.31 -10.71
N GLY A 315 -15.27 -16.01 -11.14
CA GLY A 315 -14.87 -14.65 -11.48
C GLY A 315 -14.60 -13.81 -10.22
N ASP A 316 -14.93 -12.54 -10.29
CA ASP A 316 -14.65 -11.60 -9.22
C ASP A 316 -15.64 -11.76 -8.06
N ILE A 317 -15.09 -11.85 -6.84
CA ILE A 317 -15.84 -11.85 -5.60
C ILE A 317 -15.51 -10.54 -4.90
N ASN A 318 -16.53 -9.73 -4.66
CA ASN A 318 -16.38 -8.47 -3.95
C ASN A 318 -16.87 -8.61 -2.51
N TYR A 319 -15.98 -8.33 -1.57
CA TYR A 319 -16.27 -8.32 -0.13
C TYR A 319 -16.57 -6.89 0.31
N PHE A 320 -17.63 -6.73 1.08
CA PHE A 320 -18.07 -5.41 1.51
C PHE A 320 -18.55 -5.40 2.94
N LYS A 321 -18.55 -4.21 3.55
CA LYS A 321 -19.20 -3.90 4.80
C LYS A 321 -20.47 -3.10 4.50
N VAL A 322 -21.59 -3.54 5.03
CA VAL A 322 -22.82 -2.73 5.02
C VAL A 322 -22.65 -1.63 6.06
N VAL A 323 -22.60 -0.39 5.61
CA VAL A 323 -22.40 0.76 6.50
C VAL A 323 -23.74 1.29 7.02
N SER A 324 -24.72 1.38 6.16
CA SER A 324 -26.07 1.89 6.49
C SER A 324 -27.14 1.03 5.84
N GLY A 325 -28.29 0.95 6.49
CA GLY A 325 -29.44 0.26 5.95
C GLY A 325 -29.31 -1.25 5.91
N THR A 326 -29.92 -1.85 4.90
CA THR A 326 -29.92 -3.29 4.64
C THR A 326 -29.68 -3.55 3.16
N VAL A 327 -28.72 -4.39 2.86
CA VAL A 327 -28.46 -4.88 1.49
C VAL A 327 -29.16 -6.22 1.34
N LYS A 328 -29.94 -6.36 0.27
CA LYS A 328 -30.74 -7.56 -0.01
C LYS A 328 -30.34 -8.19 -1.33
N GLU A 329 -30.51 -9.50 -1.43
CA GLU A 329 -30.43 -10.22 -2.69
C GLU A 329 -31.44 -9.62 -3.68
N GLY A 330 -30.99 -9.32 -4.88
CA GLY A 330 -31.79 -8.68 -5.92
C GLY A 330 -31.76 -7.15 -5.94
N ASP A 331 -31.13 -6.51 -4.96
CA ASP A 331 -31.00 -5.06 -4.94
C ASP A 331 -30.17 -4.55 -6.13
N ASP A 332 -30.63 -3.43 -6.68
CA ASP A 332 -29.87 -2.62 -7.64
C ASP A 332 -29.24 -1.45 -6.89
N LEU A 333 -27.91 -1.46 -6.83
CA LEU A 333 -27.12 -0.41 -6.17
C LEU A 333 -26.34 0.39 -7.23
N ILE A 334 -26.00 1.61 -6.90
CA ILE A 334 -25.20 2.49 -7.77
C ILE A 334 -23.78 2.57 -7.18
N ASN A 335 -22.79 2.24 -8.01
CA ASN A 335 -21.40 2.48 -7.68
C ASN A 335 -21.13 3.99 -7.77
N MET A 336 -20.87 4.62 -6.64
CA MET A 336 -20.72 6.08 -6.55
C MET A 336 -19.42 6.60 -7.18
N THR A 337 -18.46 5.74 -7.42
CA THR A 337 -17.20 6.09 -8.09
C THR A 337 -17.36 6.09 -9.60
N THR A 338 -18.03 5.10 -10.16
CA THR A 338 -18.16 4.90 -11.61
C THR A 338 -19.50 5.35 -12.19
N GLY A 339 -20.53 5.53 -11.34
CA GLY A 339 -21.91 5.79 -11.76
C GLY A 339 -22.63 4.55 -12.29
N THR A 340 -21.98 3.39 -12.32
CA THR A 340 -22.52 2.14 -12.86
C THR A 340 -23.56 1.53 -11.93
N LYS A 341 -24.65 1.05 -12.50
CA LYS A 341 -25.66 0.28 -11.79
C LYS A 341 -25.17 -1.16 -11.60
N GLU A 342 -25.07 -1.59 -10.35
CA GLU A 342 -24.63 -2.92 -9.95
C GLU A 342 -25.77 -3.70 -9.31
N ARG A 343 -26.02 -4.91 -9.78
CA ARG A 343 -27.06 -5.78 -9.22
C ARG A 343 -26.47 -6.80 -8.28
N ILE A 344 -26.98 -6.88 -7.07
CA ILE A 344 -26.65 -7.89 -6.08
C ILE A 344 -27.44 -9.17 -6.39
N ALA A 345 -26.99 -9.91 -7.38
CA ALA A 345 -27.68 -11.13 -7.82
C ALA A 345 -27.66 -12.23 -6.77
N GLN A 346 -26.58 -12.33 -6.02
CA GLN A 346 -26.38 -13.29 -4.94
C GLN A 346 -25.67 -12.61 -3.77
N LEU A 347 -26.00 -13.01 -2.57
CA LEU A 347 -25.46 -12.46 -1.33
C LEU A 347 -24.96 -13.60 -0.45
N TYR A 348 -23.74 -13.46 0.08
CA TYR A 348 -23.09 -14.49 0.87
C TYR A 348 -22.59 -13.99 2.21
N ALA A 349 -22.74 -14.84 3.23
CA ALA A 349 -21.88 -14.84 4.40
C ALA A 349 -20.67 -15.74 4.09
N VAL A 350 -19.47 -15.28 4.42
CA VAL A 350 -18.24 -15.93 3.99
C VAL A 350 -17.44 -16.45 5.17
N ALA A 351 -17.00 -17.70 5.08
CA ALA A 351 -16.05 -18.34 5.98
C ALA A 351 -14.88 -18.91 5.16
N GLY A 352 -14.08 -18.04 4.59
CA GLY A 352 -12.98 -18.38 3.70
C GLY A 352 -13.45 -19.07 2.42
N LYS A 353 -13.05 -20.33 2.24
CA LYS A 353 -13.50 -21.13 1.08
C LYS A 353 -14.99 -21.47 1.09
N ASN A 354 -15.63 -21.40 2.25
CA ASN A 354 -17.03 -21.75 2.43
C ASN A 354 -17.90 -20.50 2.33
N ARG A 355 -18.97 -20.56 1.53
CA ARG A 355 -19.92 -19.47 1.32
C ARG A 355 -21.33 -19.97 1.60
N THR A 356 -22.06 -19.22 2.38
CA THR A 356 -23.46 -19.51 2.69
C THR A 356 -24.34 -18.41 2.10
N LYS A 357 -25.32 -18.78 1.26
CA LYS A 357 -26.28 -17.83 0.72
C LYS A 357 -27.11 -17.24 1.82
N VAL A 358 -27.30 -15.94 1.79
CA VAL A 358 -28.16 -15.18 2.70
C VAL A 358 -29.07 -14.27 1.88
N THR A 359 -30.22 -13.90 2.44
CA THR A 359 -31.18 -13.04 1.76
C THR A 359 -30.94 -11.55 2.01
N GLU A 360 -30.37 -11.22 3.15
CA GLU A 360 -30.06 -9.84 3.53
C GLU A 360 -28.88 -9.76 4.51
N LEU A 361 -28.20 -8.62 4.48
CA LEU A 361 -27.19 -8.22 5.46
C LEU A 361 -27.49 -6.79 5.92
N ARG A 362 -27.40 -6.56 7.22
CA ARG A 362 -27.73 -5.27 7.85
C ARG A 362 -26.46 -4.47 8.16
N ALA A 363 -26.67 -3.17 8.42
CA ALA A 363 -25.60 -2.26 8.82
C ALA A 363 -24.68 -2.87 9.87
N GLY A 364 -23.37 -2.72 9.66
CA GLY A 364 -22.32 -3.29 10.50
C GLY A 364 -21.84 -4.67 10.07
N ASP A 365 -22.57 -5.38 9.23
CA ASP A 365 -22.19 -6.75 8.81
C ASP A 365 -21.26 -6.76 7.59
N LEU A 366 -20.49 -7.84 7.49
CA LEU A 366 -19.64 -8.15 6.35
C LEU A 366 -20.28 -9.22 5.48
N GLY A 367 -20.12 -9.08 4.18
CA GLY A 367 -20.58 -10.08 3.24
C GLY A 367 -19.85 -10.02 1.91
N ALA A 368 -20.31 -10.83 0.97
CA ALA A 368 -19.74 -10.87 -0.37
C ALA A 368 -20.84 -11.02 -1.41
N THR A 369 -20.53 -10.55 -2.59
CA THR A 369 -21.33 -10.76 -3.79
C THR A 369 -20.43 -11.11 -4.97
N VAL A 370 -21.03 -11.63 -6.03
CA VAL A 370 -20.33 -12.03 -7.24
C VAL A 370 -20.91 -11.37 -8.47
N LYS A 371 -20.17 -11.37 -9.57
CA LYS A 371 -20.62 -10.92 -10.89
C LYS A 371 -20.99 -9.44 -10.98
N LEU A 372 -20.33 -8.60 -10.19
CA LEU A 372 -20.40 -7.16 -10.39
C LEU A 372 -19.65 -6.76 -11.66
N LYS A 373 -20.07 -5.68 -12.31
CA LYS A 373 -19.57 -5.30 -13.65
C LYS A 373 -18.24 -4.55 -13.62
N GLY A 374 -17.97 -3.79 -12.58
CA GLY A 374 -16.80 -2.93 -12.54
C GLY A 374 -16.53 -2.32 -11.16
N THR A 375 -16.92 -3.00 -10.12
CA THR A 375 -16.70 -2.56 -8.73
C THR A 375 -15.32 -3.01 -8.25
N ARG A 376 -14.59 -2.11 -7.60
CA ARG A 376 -13.23 -2.29 -7.10
C ARG A 376 -13.12 -1.97 -5.62
N ASN A 377 -11.98 -2.34 -5.04
CA ASN A 377 -11.66 -2.02 -3.65
C ASN A 377 -11.71 -0.49 -3.43
N GLY A 378 -12.40 -0.08 -2.37
CA GLY A 378 -12.59 1.33 -2.04
C GLY A 378 -13.84 1.96 -2.63
N ASP A 379 -14.61 1.25 -3.45
CA ASP A 379 -15.84 1.75 -4.02
C ASP A 379 -17.00 1.72 -3.01
N THR A 380 -17.92 2.67 -3.17
CA THR A 380 -19.16 2.75 -2.40
C THR A 380 -20.34 2.37 -3.28
N LEU A 381 -21.16 1.44 -2.80
CA LEU A 381 -22.40 1.01 -3.46
C LEU A 381 -23.61 1.50 -2.66
N ASN A 382 -24.46 2.30 -3.27
CA ASN A 382 -25.62 2.91 -2.60
C ASN A 382 -26.93 2.58 -3.31
N GLU A 383 -28.01 2.55 -2.53
CA GLU A 383 -29.35 2.62 -3.11
C GLU A 383 -29.57 3.97 -3.81
N LYS A 384 -30.60 4.04 -4.66
CA LYS A 384 -31.00 5.27 -5.33
C LYS A 384 -31.23 6.41 -4.35
N ASP A 385 -30.77 7.59 -4.71
CA ASP A 385 -30.86 8.84 -3.93
C ASP A 385 -30.00 8.91 -2.65
N CYS A 386 -29.23 7.90 -2.34
CA CYS A 386 -28.20 7.95 -1.30
C CYS A 386 -26.90 8.54 -1.86
N ASP A 387 -26.37 9.57 -1.22
CA ASP A 387 -25.20 10.32 -1.70
C ASP A 387 -23.89 10.06 -0.92
N TYR A 388 -23.87 9.05 -0.07
CA TYR A 388 -22.69 8.70 0.70
C TYR A 388 -21.56 8.22 -0.23
N VAL A 389 -20.36 8.77 -0.05
CA VAL A 389 -19.14 8.31 -0.70
C VAL A 389 -18.06 8.18 0.34
N PHE A 390 -17.60 6.98 0.61
CA PHE A 390 -16.53 6.74 1.57
C PHE A 390 -15.16 6.93 0.94
N PRO A 391 -14.16 7.40 1.70
CA PRO A 391 -12.78 7.46 1.21
C PRO A 391 -12.29 6.08 0.79
N GLY A 392 -11.57 6.01 -0.31
CA GLY A 392 -10.89 4.79 -0.72
C GLY A 392 -9.82 4.38 0.29
N ILE A 393 -9.41 3.13 0.23
CA ILE A 393 -8.35 2.60 1.07
C ILE A 393 -7.01 3.17 0.63
N LYS A 394 -6.24 3.74 1.57
CA LYS A 394 -4.88 4.20 1.32
C LYS A 394 -3.90 3.04 1.48
N TYR A 395 -3.47 2.49 0.36
CA TYR A 395 -2.43 1.48 0.35
C TYR A 395 -1.05 2.12 0.50
N PRO A 396 -0.07 1.40 1.05
CA PRO A 396 1.29 1.92 1.16
C PRO A 396 1.91 2.09 -0.21
N ASN A 397 2.81 3.06 -0.35
CA ASN A 397 3.60 3.22 -1.56
C ASN A 397 4.47 1.99 -1.81
N SER A 398 4.68 1.67 -3.07
CA SER A 398 5.56 0.56 -3.45
C SER A 398 7.01 0.82 -3.07
N ARG A 399 7.70 -0.23 -2.65
CA ARG A 399 9.09 -0.19 -2.17
C ARG A 399 10.04 -1.05 -3.00
N PHE A 400 9.51 -1.88 -3.87
CA PHE A 400 10.27 -2.75 -4.74
C PHE A 400 9.74 -2.67 -6.17
N ARG A 401 10.63 -2.49 -7.13
CA ARG A 401 10.29 -2.25 -8.52
C ARG A 401 11.10 -3.18 -9.41
N THR A 402 10.45 -3.77 -10.41
CA THR A 402 11.10 -4.60 -11.44
C THR A 402 10.44 -4.38 -12.79
N ALA A 403 11.17 -4.68 -13.85
CA ALA A 403 10.57 -4.84 -15.18
C ALA A 403 10.19 -6.31 -15.39
N VAL A 404 9.17 -6.55 -16.18
CA VAL A 404 8.67 -7.89 -16.48
C VAL A 404 8.42 -8.05 -17.97
N ARG A 405 8.73 -9.23 -18.48
CA ARG A 405 8.40 -9.66 -19.84
C ARG A 405 7.98 -11.12 -19.87
N ALA A 406 7.19 -11.49 -20.85
CA ALA A 406 6.92 -12.89 -21.11
C ALA A 406 8.13 -13.54 -21.77
N VAL A 407 8.45 -14.76 -21.37
CA VAL A 407 9.52 -15.56 -22.01
C VAL A 407 9.18 -15.82 -23.47
N ASN A 408 7.90 -16.12 -23.75
CA ASN A 408 7.37 -16.28 -25.10
C ASN A 408 6.69 -14.97 -25.52
N LYS A 409 7.20 -14.34 -26.60
CA LYS A 409 6.66 -13.06 -27.12
C LYS A 409 5.16 -13.11 -27.44
N GLY A 410 4.63 -14.26 -27.81
CA GLY A 410 3.19 -14.44 -28.07
C GLY A 410 2.30 -14.29 -26.85
N ASP A 411 2.88 -14.34 -25.62
CA ASP A 411 2.13 -14.25 -24.37
C ASP A 411 2.12 -12.84 -23.75
N GLU A 412 2.79 -11.85 -24.37
CA GLU A 412 2.92 -10.49 -23.81
C GLU A 412 1.58 -9.82 -23.52
N GLU A 413 0.62 -9.90 -24.44
CA GLU A 413 -0.70 -9.28 -24.27
C GLU A 413 -1.49 -9.96 -23.14
N LYS A 414 -1.48 -11.28 -23.12
CA LYS A 414 -2.14 -12.07 -22.09
C LYS A 414 -1.51 -11.86 -20.70
N MET A 415 -0.19 -11.76 -20.64
CA MET A 415 0.52 -11.42 -19.43
C MET A 415 0.07 -10.05 -18.88
N ALA A 416 -0.02 -9.04 -19.73
CA ALA A 416 -0.47 -7.71 -19.35
C ALA A 416 -1.90 -7.74 -18.77
N GLU A 417 -2.84 -8.44 -19.42
CA GLU A 417 -4.20 -8.60 -18.91
C GLU A 417 -4.22 -9.24 -17.51
N VAL A 418 -3.47 -10.31 -17.31
CA VAL A 418 -3.40 -11.01 -16.02
C VAL A 418 -2.81 -10.10 -14.94
N LEU A 419 -1.75 -9.34 -15.24
CA LEU A 419 -1.14 -8.41 -14.31
C LEU A 419 -2.10 -7.28 -13.90
N TYR A 420 -2.83 -6.70 -14.83
CA TYR A 420 -3.83 -5.67 -14.52
C TYR A 420 -4.97 -6.23 -13.65
N ARG A 421 -5.39 -7.45 -13.86
CA ARG A 421 -6.36 -8.12 -12.98
C ARG A 421 -5.81 -8.37 -11.59
N MET A 422 -4.53 -8.74 -11.48
CA MET A 422 -3.87 -8.87 -10.17
C MET A 422 -3.83 -7.55 -9.41
N HIS A 423 -3.64 -6.43 -10.08
CA HIS A 423 -3.74 -5.10 -9.48
C HIS A 423 -5.15 -4.82 -8.91
N GLU A 424 -6.19 -5.24 -9.59
CA GLU A 424 -7.58 -5.10 -9.10
C GLU A 424 -7.82 -5.89 -7.83
N GLU A 425 -7.21 -7.07 -7.71
CA GLU A 425 -7.26 -7.92 -6.51
C GLU A 425 -6.38 -7.39 -5.38
N ASP A 426 -5.18 -6.90 -5.72
CA ASP A 426 -4.21 -6.33 -4.78
C ASP A 426 -3.76 -4.95 -5.26
N PRO A 427 -4.41 -3.87 -4.83
CA PRO A 427 -4.05 -2.50 -5.24
C PRO A 427 -2.67 -2.03 -4.76
N SER A 428 -2.02 -2.74 -3.84
CA SER A 428 -0.63 -2.46 -3.45
C SER A 428 0.40 -2.93 -4.48
N LEU A 429 -0.03 -3.76 -5.45
CA LEU A 429 0.71 -4.12 -6.64
C LEU A 429 0.39 -3.12 -7.75
N LEU A 430 1.37 -2.34 -8.18
CA LEU A 430 1.22 -1.40 -9.29
C LEU A 430 1.74 -2.02 -10.57
N VAL A 431 0.97 -1.87 -11.64
CA VAL A 431 1.27 -2.38 -12.98
C VAL A 431 1.20 -1.23 -13.96
N GLU A 432 2.30 -0.95 -14.64
CA GLU A 432 2.39 0.17 -15.57
C GLU A 432 3.22 -0.19 -16.79
N TYR A 433 2.70 0.11 -17.99
CA TYR A 433 3.52 0.11 -19.18
C TYR A 433 4.14 1.49 -19.38
N SER A 434 5.46 1.57 -19.25
CA SER A 434 6.19 2.78 -19.51
C SER A 434 6.50 2.91 -21.02
N LYS A 435 5.83 3.84 -21.69
CA LYS A 435 6.09 4.15 -23.10
C LYS A 435 7.52 4.68 -23.31
N GLU A 436 8.01 5.45 -22.37
CA GLU A 436 9.35 6.01 -22.36
C GLU A 436 10.42 4.91 -22.32
N LEU A 437 10.27 3.99 -21.38
CA LEU A 437 11.26 2.92 -21.18
C LEU A 437 10.99 1.70 -22.08
N LYS A 438 9.82 1.65 -22.71
CA LYS A 438 9.33 0.50 -23.48
C LYS A 438 9.34 -0.80 -22.66
N GLN A 439 8.95 -0.68 -21.40
CA GLN A 439 8.94 -1.78 -20.44
C GLN A 439 7.61 -1.84 -19.70
N MET A 440 7.19 -3.05 -19.37
CA MET A 440 6.17 -3.28 -18.35
C MET A 440 6.84 -3.27 -16.99
N ILE A 441 6.39 -2.39 -16.10
CA ILE A 441 6.96 -2.20 -14.76
C ILE A 441 5.98 -2.72 -13.72
N LEU A 442 6.49 -3.55 -12.82
CA LEU A 442 5.80 -3.99 -11.62
C LEU A 442 6.41 -3.32 -10.40
N SER A 443 5.57 -2.79 -9.54
CA SER A 443 5.97 -2.20 -8.28
C SER A 443 5.15 -2.78 -7.14
N GLY A 444 5.81 -3.24 -6.10
CA GLY A 444 5.18 -3.88 -4.95
C GLY A 444 5.89 -3.57 -3.64
N GLN A 445 5.57 -4.30 -2.60
CA GLN A 445 6.07 -4.04 -1.25
C GLN A 445 7.45 -4.65 -0.99
N GLY A 446 7.81 -5.69 -1.71
CA GLY A 446 9.09 -6.35 -1.58
C GLY A 446 9.26 -7.46 -2.62
N GLU A 447 10.41 -8.10 -2.57
CA GLU A 447 10.75 -9.18 -3.51
C GLU A 447 9.81 -10.39 -3.38
N PHE A 448 9.44 -10.75 -2.16
CA PHE A 448 8.50 -11.85 -1.90
C PHE A 448 7.11 -11.57 -2.49
N HIS A 449 6.63 -10.32 -2.39
CA HIS A 449 5.37 -9.90 -3.02
C HIS A 449 5.37 -10.18 -4.53
N LEU A 450 6.40 -9.72 -5.24
CA LEU A 450 6.50 -9.88 -6.69
C LEU A 450 6.75 -11.34 -7.10
N ASN A 451 7.56 -12.08 -6.36
CA ASN A 451 7.79 -13.50 -6.61
C ASN A 451 6.52 -14.34 -6.43
N THR A 452 5.68 -13.97 -5.50
CA THR A 452 4.36 -14.58 -5.31
C THR A 452 3.45 -14.34 -6.53
N MET A 453 3.46 -13.12 -7.08
CA MET A 453 2.70 -12.82 -8.31
C MET A 453 3.25 -13.59 -9.50
N LYS A 454 4.56 -13.70 -9.64
CA LYS A 454 5.21 -14.52 -10.66
C LYS A 454 4.78 -15.99 -10.55
N TRP A 455 4.81 -16.56 -9.35
CA TRP A 455 4.36 -17.92 -9.13
C TRP A 455 2.92 -18.13 -9.57
N ARG A 456 2.02 -17.20 -9.25
CA ARG A 456 0.60 -17.27 -9.63
C ARG A 456 0.41 -17.25 -11.14
N ILE A 457 1.08 -16.35 -11.85
CA ILE A 457 1.01 -16.29 -13.32
C ILE A 457 1.50 -17.59 -13.95
N GLU A 458 2.62 -18.09 -13.50
CA GLU A 458 3.23 -19.29 -14.06
C GLU A 458 2.39 -20.55 -13.79
N HIS A 459 1.82 -20.67 -12.59
CA HIS A 459 1.08 -21.86 -12.19
C HIS A 459 -0.42 -21.82 -12.53
N ASN A 460 -1.06 -20.69 -12.38
CA ASN A 460 -2.50 -20.56 -12.64
C ASN A 460 -2.80 -20.24 -14.11
N ASP A 461 -2.06 -19.33 -14.71
CA ASP A 461 -2.31 -18.84 -16.07
C ASP A 461 -1.41 -19.50 -17.11
N LYS A 462 -0.43 -20.31 -16.69
CA LYS A 462 0.52 -21.04 -17.54
C LYS A 462 1.34 -20.14 -18.45
N ILE A 463 1.67 -18.92 -17.99
CA ILE A 463 2.52 -17.97 -18.68
C ILE A 463 3.86 -17.90 -17.96
N GLN A 464 4.94 -18.24 -18.68
CA GLN A 464 6.29 -18.05 -18.14
C GLN A 464 6.72 -16.61 -18.29
N ILE A 465 7.18 -16.00 -17.21
CA ILE A 465 7.62 -14.60 -17.18
C ILE A 465 9.03 -14.48 -16.61
N GLU A 466 9.66 -13.37 -16.91
CA GLU A 466 11.02 -13.06 -16.48
C GLU A 466 11.07 -11.64 -15.90
N PHE A 467 11.67 -11.53 -14.71
CA PHE A 467 11.97 -10.24 -14.10
C PHE A 467 13.37 -9.78 -14.51
N TYR A 468 13.52 -8.50 -14.79
CA TYR A 468 14.80 -7.90 -15.12
C TYR A 468 14.88 -6.46 -14.61
N ALA A 469 16.08 -5.88 -14.60
CA ALA A 469 16.27 -4.55 -14.04
C ALA A 469 15.51 -3.48 -14.86
N PRO A 470 14.70 -2.64 -14.22
CA PRO A 470 14.05 -1.54 -14.92
C PRO A 470 15.07 -0.49 -15.35
N LYS A 471 14.85 0.11 -16.52
CA LYS A 471 15.63 1.25 -16.97
C LYS A 471 15.32 2.48 -16.11
N ILE A 472 16.29 3.38 -16.00
CA ILE A 472 16.10 4.65 -15.30
C ILE A 472 15.60 5.70 -16.29
N PRO A 473 14.52 6.45 -15.96
CA PRO A 473 13.99 7.49 -16.82
C PRO A 473 14.83 8.78 -16.71
N TYR A 474 15.97 8.82 -17.38
CA TYR A 474 16.82 10.02 -17.43
C TYR A 474 16.17 11.15 -18.21
N ARG A 475 16.66 12.37 -18.01
CA ARG A 475 16.33 13.56 -18.79
C ARG A 475 17.61 14.21 -19.32
N GLU A 476 17.47 15.05 -20.33
CA GLU A 476 18.55 15.83 -20.88
C GLU A 476 18.23 17.32 -20.77
N THR A 477 19.25 18.14 -20.56
CA THR A 477 19.14 19.59 -20.56
C THR A 477 20.44 20.21 -21.02
N ILE A 478 20.47 21.53 -21.11
CA ILE A 478 21.62 22.32 -21.47
C ILE A 478 22.03 23.26 -20.34
N THR A 479 23.27 23.72 -20.33
CA THR A 479 23.80 24.57 -19.25
C THR A 479 24.23 25.94 -19.68
N LYS A 480 24.41 26.17 -20.98
CA LYS A 480 24.82 27.47 -21.56
C LYS A 480 24.07 27.71 -22.86
N TYR A 481 24.09 28.97 -23.36
CA TYR A 481 23.55 29.22 -24.68
C TYR A 481 24.44 28.69 -25.77
N ALA A 482 23.85 28.33 -26.90
CA ALA A 482 24.53 27.98 -28.11
C ALA A 482 23.72 28.40 -29.33
N GLN A 483 24.42 28.67 -30.42
CA GLN A 483 23.83 29.04 -31.70
C GLN A 483 24.12 27.93 -32.70
N ALA A 484 23.14 27.62 -33.54
CA ALA A 484 23.33 26.78 -34.71
C ALA A 484 22.45 27.23 -35.87
N ASP A 485 22.92 26.98 -37.05
CA ASP A 485 22.19 27.14 -38.29
C ASP A 485 22.25 25.83 -39.07
N TYR A 486 21.13 25.49 -39.69
CA TYR A 486 21.05 24.29 -40.51
C TYR A 486 20.25 24.54 -41.77
N ARG A 487 20.82 24.09 -42.90
CA ARG A 487 20.17 24.13 -44.20
C ARG A 487 19.78 22.72 -44.64
N HIS A 488 18.48 22.47 -44.72
CA HIS A 488 17.95 21.28 -45.35
C HIS A 488 17.76 21.55 -46.84
N LYS A 489 18.47 20.78 -47.67
CA LYS A 489 18.35 20.87 -49.12
C LYS A 489 18.35 19.47 -49.71
N LYS A 490 17.29 19.14 -50.46
CA LYS A 490 17.19 17.88 -51.19
C LYS A 490 16.65 18.12 -52.59
N GLN A 491 17.32 17.65 -53.60
CA GLN A 491 16.89 17.65 -54.98
C GLN A 491 16.80 16.22 -55.47
N SER A 492 15.61 15.76 -55.81
CA SER A 492 15.36 14.47 -56.43
C SER A 492 14.20 14.63 -57.40
N GLY A 493 14.48 14.62 -58.70
CA GLY A 493 13.57 14.53 -59.85
C GLY A 493 12.12 15.01 -59.66
N GLY A 494 11.88 16.27 -59.33
CA GLY A 494 10.57 16.89 -59.05
C GLY A 494 10.74 18.15 -58.21
N ALA A 495 9.67 18.54 -57.46
CA ALA A 495 9.77 19.64 -56.52
C ALA A 495 10.85 19.35 -55.46
N GLY A 496 11.82 20.21 -55.31
CA GLY A 496 12.89 20.10 -54.29
C GLY A 496 12.41 20.36 -52.89
N GLN A 497 13.32 20.19 -51.90
CA GLN A 497 13.10 20.57 -50.52
C GLN A 497 14.15 21.59 -50.12
N PHE A 498 13.77 22.68 -49.51
CA PHE A 498 14.68 23.72 -49.04
C PHE A 498 14.11 24.41 -47.78
N GLY A 499 14.93 24.49 -46.74
CA GLY A 499 14.66 25.29 -45.56
C GLY A 499 15.96 25.53 -44.79
N GLU A 500 16.17 26.76 -44.36
CA GLU A 500 17.31 27.13 -43.53
C GLU A 500 16.84 27.87 -42.29
N VAL A 501 17.32 27.44 -41.13
CA VAL A 501 16.93 27.95 -39.84
C VAL A 501 18.17 28.29 -39.05
N HIS A 502 18.21 29.49 -38.51
CA HIS A 502 19.22 29.94 -37.54
C HIS A 502 18.56 30.14 -36.18
N MET A 503 19.10 29.50 -35.18
CA MET A 503 18.55 29.57 -33.82
C MET A 503 19.60 29.76 -32.76
N VAL A 504 19.17 30.34 -31.64
CA VAL A 504 19.88 30.33 -30.37
C VAL A 504 19.05 29.58 -29.36
N ILE A 505 19.69 28.69 -28.62
CA ILE A 505 19.06 27.99 -27.49
C ILE A 505 19.79 28.30 -26.21
N GLU A 506 19.09 28.30 -25.10
CA GLU A 506 19.67 28.50 -23.78
C GLU A 506 18.82 27.79 -22.71
N PRO A 507 19.41 27.56 -21.51
CA PRO A 507 18.63 27.04 -20.40
C PRO A 507 17.44 27.95 -20.06
N TYR A 508 16.28 27.36 -19.82
CA TYR A 508 15.11 28.08 -19.35
C TYR A 508 14.98 27.95 -17.83
N GLU A 509 14.79 29.09 -17.18
CA GLU A 509 14.42 29.18 -15.76
C GLU A 509 13.16 30.01 -15.62
N GLU A 510 12.24 29.60 -14.75
CA GLU A 510 11.00 30.31 -14.54
C GLU A 510 11.26 31.74 -14.03
N GLY A 511 10.57 32.71 -14.62
CA GLY A 511 10.73 34.12 -14.28
C GLY A 511 11.92 34.82 -14.94
N MET A 512 12.69 34.13 -15.79
CA MET A 512 13.79 34.79 -16.51
C MET A 512 13.25 35.87 -17.47
N PRO A 513 13.99 36.98 -17.67
CA PRO A 513 13.56 38.06 -18.56
C PRO A 513 13.52 37.60 -20.02
N GLU A 514 12.72 38.28 -20.84
CA GLU A 514 12.65 38.05 -22.27
C GLU A 514 14.05 38.24 -22.93
N PRO A 515 14.32 37.52 -24.01
CA PRO A 515 15.60 37.61 -24.71
C PRO A 515 15.75 39.02 -25.35
N THR A 516 16.88 39.64 -25.15
CA THR A 516 17.19 40.96 -25.70
C THR A 516 18.31 40.94 -26.70
N THR A 517 19.44 40.38 -26.34
CA THR A 517 20.66 40.36 -27.16
C THR A 517 21.44 39.07 -26.94
N TYR A 518 21.88 38.44 -27.99
CA TYR A 518 22.80 37.31 -27.94
C TYR A 518 24.07 37.59 -28.71
N LYS A 519 25.18 37.04 -28.28
CA LYS A 519 26.46 37.10 -29.00
C LYS A 519 26.52 35.99 -30.05
N ILE A 520 26.41 36.39 -31.32
CA ILE A 520 26.41 35.48 -32.46
C ILE A 520 27.62 35.76 -33.33
N GLY A 521 28.52 34.77 -33.47
CA GLY A 521 29.77 34.98 -34.23
C GLY A 521 30.65 36.10 -33.68
N GLY A 522 30.56 36.35 -32.36
CA GLY A 522 31.30 37.40 -31.68
C GLY A 522 30.67 38.79 -31.76
N VAL A 523 29.53 38.93 -32.43
CA VAL A 523 28.76 40.19 -32.58
C VAL A 523 27.50 40.18 -31.77
N ASP A 524 27.21 41.27 -31.05
CA ASP A 524 25.96 41.40 -30.28
C ASP A 524 24.79 41.62 -31.26
N SER A 525 23.88 40.63 -31.27
CA SER A 525 22.70 40.60 -32.12
C SER A 525 21.45 40.79 -31.27
N LYS A 526 20.70 41.86 -31.58
CA LYS A 526 19.45 42.19 -30.87
C LYS A 526 18.32 41.33 -31.38
N MET A 527 17.55 40.76 -30.45
CA MET A 527 16.37 39.98 -30.78
C MET A 527 15.11 40.87 -30.85
N SER A 528 14.33 40.65 -31.89
CA SER A 528 13.04 41.33 -32.11
C SER A 528 11.92 40.30 -32.00
N ILE A 529 11.27 40.25 -30.84
CA ILE A 529 10.23 39.26 -30.55
C ILE A 529 8.98 39.54 -31.38
N LYS A 530 8.55 38.62 -32.20
CA LYS A 530 7.31 38.62 -33.00
C LYS A 530 6.24 37.70 -32.44
N GLY A 531 6.63 36.69 -31.70
CA GLY A 531 5.71 35.75 -31.07
C GLY A 531 6.42 34.89 -30.01
N LYS A 532 5.65 34.44 -29.05
CA LYS A 532 6.08 33.55 -27.96
C LYS A 532 5.11 32.39 -27.82
N GLU A 533 5.62 31.20 -27.68
CA GLU A 533 4.86 30.02 -27.29
C GLU A 533 5.57 29.31 -26.15
N GLU A 534 4.80 28.88 -25.15
CA GLU A 534 5.30 28.23 -23.96
C GLU A 534 4.58 26.89 -23.77
N TYR A 535 5.33 25.81 -23.55
CA TYR A 535 4.80 24.47 -23.41
C TYR A 535 5.25 23.84 -22.10
N ASP A 536 4.28 23.39 -21.31
CA ASP A 536 4.51 22.45 -20.22
C ASP A 536 4.68 21.05 -20.81
N LEU A 537 5.87 20.48 -20.65
CA LEU A 537 6.19 19.18 -21.24
C LEU A 537 5.54 18.05 -20.44
N PRO A 538 4.96 17.03 -21.11
CA PRO A 538 4.36 15.89 -20.39
C PRO A 538 5.32 15.13 -19.47
N TRP A 539 6.62 15.18 -19.78
CA TRP A 539 7.67 14.55 -19.00
C TRP A 539 8.36 15.48 -17.98
N GLY A 540 7.74 16.63 -17.72
CA GLY A 540 8.24 17.65 -16.80
C GLY A 540 9.12 18.71 -17.47
N GLY A 541 9.15 19.90 -16.85
CA GLY A 541 9.86 21.05 -17.40
C GLY A 541 9.12 21.76 -18.53
N LYS A 542 9.79 22.71 -19.15
CA LYS A 542 9.20 23.57 -20.18
C LYS A 542 10.07 23.66 -21.44
N LEU A 543 9.39 23.94 -22.56
CA LEU A 543 9.97 24.46 -23.78
C LEU A 543 9.37 25.85 -24.04
N VAL A 544 10.22 26.88 -24.18
CA VAL A 544 9.79 28.23 -24.54
C VAL A 544 10.35 28.58 -25.91
N PHE A 545 9.48 28.94 -26.82
CA PHE A 545 9.81 29.19 -28.22
C PHE A 545 9.50 30.65 -28.56
N TYR A 546 10.50 31.35 -29.10
CA TYR A 546 10.37 32.71 -29.59
C TYR A 546 10.60 32.78 -31.10
N ASN A 547 9.66 33.45 -31.77
CA ASN A 547 9.85 33.85 -33.14
C ASN A 547 10.45 35.29 -33.14
N CYS A 548 11.70 35.39 -33.56
CA CYS A 548 12.43 36.64 -33.66
C CYS A 548 12.82 37.00 -35.12
N ILE A 549 12.12 36.45 -36.09
CA ILE A 549 12.41 36.67 -37.53
C ILE A 549 12.13 38.10 -37.92
N VAL A 550 13.10 38.72 -38.62
CA VAL A 550 13.03 40.07 -39.17
C VAL A 550 13.12 39.98 -40.67
N GLY A 551 12.40 40.88 -41.39
CA GLY A 551 12.47 41.00 -42.83
C GLY A 551 11.83 39.87 -43.65
N GLY A 552 11.04 39.01 -43.01
CA GLY A 552 10.27 37.95 -43.70
C GLY A 552 11.11 36.86 -44.35
N VAL A 553 12.33 36.65 -43.87
CA VAL A 553 13.25 35.63 -44.40
C VAL A 553 12.72 34.19 -44.26
N ILE A 554 11.84 33.98 -43.28
CA ILE A 554 11.00 32.78 -43.13
C ILE A 554 9.55 33.24 -42.97
N GLU A 555 8.67 32.72 -43.80
CA GLU A 555 7.22 33.02 -43.65
C GLU A 555 6.69 32.47 -42.32
N ALA A 556 5.81 33.19 -41.67
CA ALA A 556 5.22 32.82 -40.37
C ALA A 556 4.51 31.45 -40.39
N ARG A 557 4.00 31.03 -41.55
CA ARG A 557 3.35 29.72 -41.72
C ARG A 557 4.27 28.52 -41.48
N PHE A 558 5.59 28.71 -41.55
CA PHE A 558 6.58 27.66 -41.33
C PHE A 558 7.03 27.55 -39.87
N MET A 559 6.69 28.50 -39.02
CA MET A 559 7.05 28.46 -37.60
C MET A 559 6.50 27.23 -36.86
N PRO A 560 5.24 26.81 -37.08
CA PRO A 560 4.74 25.57 -36.48
C PRO A 560 5.51 24.32 -36.90
N ALA A 561 6.00 24.27 -38.14
CA ALA A 561 6.81 23.16 -38.63
C ALA A 561 8.19 23.11 -37.98
N ILE A 562 8.83 24.26 -37.79
CA ILE A 562 10.12 24.38 -37.06
C ILE A 562 9.94 23.92 -35.62
N LEU A 563 8.89 24.40 -34.95
CA LEU A 563 8.56 23.99 -33.59
C LEU A 563 8.32 22.50 -33.47
N LYS A 564 7.59 21.92 -34.43
CA LYS A 564 7.36 20.46 -34.49
C LYS A 564 8.68 19.69 -34.57
N GLY A 565 9.61 20.11 -35.40
CA GLY A 565 10.94 19.50 -35.51
C GLY A 565 11.74 19.58 -34.22
N ILE A 566 11.69 20.72 -33.54
CA ILE A 566 12.31 20.91 -32.22
C ILE A 566 11.67 19.97 -31.19
N MET A 567 10.34 19.89 -31.18
CA MET A 567 9.63 19.04 -30.23
C MET A 567 9.93 17.53 -30.45
N GLU A 568 10.04 17.10 -31.71
CA GLU A 568 10.48 15.73 -32.02
C GLU A 568 11.88 15.44 -31.42
N LYS A 569 12.78 16.40 -31.48
CA LYS A 569 14.13 16.25 -30.92
C LYS A 569 14.16 16.40 -29.39
N MET A 570 13.19 17.07 -28.82
CA MET A 570 12.97 17.09 -27.37
C MET A 570 12.47 15.74 -26.84
N GLU A 571 11.65 15.04 -27.60
CA GLU A 571 11.17 13.69 -27.26
C GLU A 571 12.27 12.62 -27.39
N GLU A 572 13.20 12.82 -28.30
CA GLU A 572 14.33 11.93 -28.53
C GLU A 572 15.63 12.74 -28.43
N GLY A 573 16.05 12.99 -27.21
CA GLY A 573 17.15 13.90 -26.89
C GLY A 573 18.46 13.61 -27.62
N PRO A 574 19.23 14.65 -27.99
CA PRO A 574 20.43 14.50 -28.79
C PRO A 574 21.58 13.74 -28.13
N LEU A 575 21.59 13.57 -26.81
CA LEU A 575 22.65 12.86 -26.08
C LEU A 575 22.48 11.36 -26.05
N THR A 576 21.35 10.93 -25.45
CA THR A 576 21.08 9.52 -25.15
C THR A 576 19.66 9.10 -25.54
N GLY A 577 18.98 9.91 -26.33
CA GLY A 577 17.58 9.67 -26.69
C GLY A 577 16.58 9.89 -25.56
N SER A 578 17.01 10.40 -24.42
CA SER A 578 16.13 10.72 -23.29
C SER A 578 15.38 12.03 -23.52
N TYR A 579 14.21 12.19 -22.89
CA TYR A 579 13.46 13.44 -23.00
C TYR A 579 14.25 14.65 -22.55
N ALA A 580 14.27 15.70 -23.39
CA ALA A 580 14.91 16.97 -23.06
C ALA A 580 13.92 17.96 -22.43
N ARG A 581 14.40 18.84 -21.56
CA ARG A 581 13.57 19.79 -20.83
C ARG A 581 14.27 21.11 -20.50
N ASP A 582 13.47 22.12 -20.17
CA ASP A 582 13.92 23.43 -19.69
C ASP A 582 14.85 24.15 -20.66
N ILE A 583 14.35 24.34 -21.88
CA ILE A 583 15.09 24.98 -22.96
C ILE A 583 14.26 26.14 -23.53
N ARG A 584 14.91 27.27 -23.76
CA ARG A 584 14.38 28.41 -24.47
C ARG A 584 15.03 28.50 -25.85
N VAL A 585 14.21 28.61 -26.91
CA VAL A 585 14.66 28.67 -28.29
C VAL A 585 14.25 29.99 -28.92
N CYS A 586 15.17 30.66 -29.59
CA CYS A 586 14.91 31.84 -30.39
C CYS A 586 15.27 31.56 -31.85
N ILE A 587 14.30 31.63 -32.74
CA ILE A 587 14.54 31.60 -34.19
C ILE A 587 14.71 33.01 -34.67
N TYR A 588 15.89 33.39 -35.11
CA TYR A 588 16.21 34.81 -35.40
C TYR A 588 16.55 35.10 -36.86
N ASP A 589 16.92 34.07 -37.65
CA ASP A 589 17.26 34.23 -39.08
C ASP A 589 17.01 32.89 -39.83
N GLY A 590 17.14 32.94 -41.12
CA GLY A 590 16.99 31.76 -41.97
C GLY A 590 16.88 32.14 -43.44
N LYS A 591 16.50 31.16 -44.24
CA LYS A 591 16.34 31.35 -45.69
C LYS A 591 15.25 30.43 -46.24
N MET A 592 14.45 30.99 -47.14
CA MET A 592 13.42 30.27 -47.88
C MET A 592 13.77 30.26 -49.36
N HIS A 593 13.25 29.27 -50.07
CA HIS A 593 13.26 29.21 -51.53
C HIS A 593 11.82 29.35 -52.06
N PRO A 594 11.56 30.21 -53.06
CA PRO A 594 10.21 30.50 -53.53
C PRO A 594 9.37 29.24 -53.96
N VAL A 595 10.06 28.22 -54.44
CA VAL A 595 9.40 27.03 -55.00
C VAL A 595 9.56 25.80 -54.12
N ASP A 596 10.76 25.59 -53.55
CA ASP A 596 11.14 24.34 -52.90
C ASP A 596 10.93 24.35 -51.37
N SER A 597 10.53 25.46 -50.79
CA SER A 597 10.27 25.55 -49.34
C SER A 597 8.89 24.99 -49.00
N ASN A 598 8.87 24.05 -48.08
CA ASN A 598 7.65 23.42 -47.56
C ASN A 598 7.81 23.12 -46.07
N GLU A 599 6.72 22.66 -45.43
CA GLU A 599 6.70 22.36 -43.99
C GLU A 599 7.72 21.30 -43.59
N ILE A 600 7.88 20.23 -44.38
CA ILE A 600 8.83 19.15 -44.10
C ILE A 600 10.26 19.70 -44.09
N SER A 601 10.61 20.57 -45.04
CA SER A 601 11.96 21.17 -45.14
C SER A 601 12.31 21.98 -43.88
N PHE A 602 11.35 22.78 -43.37
CA PHE A 602 11.56 23.57 -42.17
C PHE A 602 11.47 22.74 -40.89
N MET A 603 10.66 21.70 -40.86
CA MET A 603 10.66 20.75 -39.75
C MET A 603 12.03 20.08 -39.60
N LEU A 604 12.59 19.58 -40.67
CA LEU A 604 13.91 18.95 -40.65
C LEU A 604 15.04 19.94 -40.35
N ALA A 605 14.98 21.15 -40.93
CA ALA A 605 15.95 22.20 -40.65
C ALA A 605 15.91 22.62 -39.16
N GLY A 606 14.74 22.81 -38.60
CA GLY A 606 14.57 23.13 -37.17
C GLY A 606 15.04 22.02 -36.24
N ARG A 607 14.71 20.80 -36.58
CA ARG A 607 15.16 19.60 -35.82
C ARG A 607 16.68 19.47 -35.79
N ASN A 608 17.32 19.60 -36.94
CA ASN A 608 18.78 19.42 -37.06
C ASN A 608 19.55 20.60 -36.48
N ALA A 609 19.09 21.85 -36.67
CA ALA A 609 19.69 23.02 -36.04
C ALA A 609 19.61 22.93 -34.51
N PHE A 610 18.48 22.51 -33.98
CA PHE A 610 18.31 22.28 -32.54
C PHE A 610 19.28 21.20 -32.01
N SER A 611 19.41 20.08 -32.72
CA SER A 611 20.34 19.02 -32.36
C SER A 611 21.80 19.51 -32.30
N GLU A 612 22.24 20.28 -33.28
CA GLU A 612 23.60 20.84 -33.31
C GLU A 612 23.83 21.85 -32.18
N ALA A 613 22.88 22.77 -31.98
CA ALA A 613 22.94 23.74 -30.89
C ALA A 613 23.00 23.06 -29.53
N PHE A 614 22.18 22.03 -29.34
CA PHE A 614 22.12 21.26 -28.08
C PHE A 614 23.46 20.66 -27.71
N LYS A 615 24.15 20.01 -28.68
CA LYS A 615 25.47 19.40 -28.47
C LYS A 615 26.53 20.43 -28.05
N ASN A 616 26.39 21.68 -28.45
CA ASN A 616 27.33 22.78 -28.16
C ASN A 616 26.92 23.62 -26.92
N ALA A 617 25.79 23.33 -26.33
CA ALA A 617 25.20 24.11 -25.22
C ALA A 617 25.57 23.55 -23.83
N GLY A 618 26.63 22.80 -23.70
CA GLY A 618 27.01 22.15 -22.42
C GLY A 618 25.94 21.20 -21.91
N PRO A 619 25.56 20.18 -22.71
CA PRO A 619 24.47 19.31 -22.36
C PRO A 619 24.79 18.46 -21.14
N LYS A 620 23.73 18.23 -20.33
CA LYS A 620 23.79 17.44 -19.10
C LYS A 620 22.65 16.43 -19.06
N ILE A 621 22.95 15.26 -18.50
CA ILE A 621 21.94 14.26 -18.16
C ILE A 621 21.41 14.56 -16.77
N LEU A 622 20.10 14.47 -16.61
CA LEU A 622 19.39 14.60 -15.35
C LEU A 622 18.91 13.23 -14.89
N GLU A 623 19.06 12.95 -13.61
CA GLU A 623 18.55 11.72 -12.98
C GLU A 623 17.37 12.02 -12.05
N PRO A 624 16.39 11.09 -11.95
CA PRO A 624 15.30 11.25 -11.00
C PRO A 624 15.80 11.06 -9.57
N ILE A 625 15.42 12.00 -8.70
CA ILE A 625 15.73 12.01 -7.28
C ILE A 625 14.45 11.75 -6.50
N TYR A 626 14.55 10.92 -5.47
CA TYR A 626 13.44 10.56 -4.60
C TYR A 626 13.68 11.05 -3.18
N ASP A 627 12.61 11.54 -2.56
CA ASP A 627 12.54 11.76 -1.12
C ASP A 627 12.29 10.42 -0.44
N VAL A 628 13.24 9.98 0.35
CA VAL A 628 13.19 8.70 1.05
C VAL A 628 13.11 8.98 2.54
N GLU A 629 12.13 8.39 3.21
CA GLU A 629 12.01 8.37 4.66
C GLU A 629 12.20 6.95 5.16
N VAL A 630 13.22 6.73 5.98
CA VAL A 630 13.51 5.43 6.57
C VAL A 630 13.19 5.47 8.05
N LEU A 631 12.34 4.56 8.47
CA LEU A 631 12.02 4.34 9.88
C LEU A 631 12.82 3.14 10.38
N VAL A 632 13.78 3.39 11.25
CA VAL A 632 14.76 2.40 11.69
C VAL A 632 14.87 2.40 13.23
N PRO A 633 15.03 1.21 13.87
CA PRO A 633 15.34 1.16 15.30
C PRO A 633 16.62 1.94 15.64
N ASP A 634 16.65 2.56 16.83
CA ASP A 634 17.79 3.35 17.28
C ASP A 634 19.12 2.61 17.16
N GLU A 635 19.13 1.31 17.46
CA GLU A 635 20.32 0.44 17.43
C GLU A 635 20.90 0.21 16.02
N ASP A 636 20.05 0.22 14.98
CA ASP A 636 20.45 -0.04 13.59
C ASP A 636 20.71 1.26 12.79
N MET A 637 20.50 2.42 13.41
CA MET A 637 20.59 3.72 12.72
C MET A 637 21.96 3.94 12.06
N GLY A 638 23.06 3.59 12.73
CA GLY A 638 24.41 3.78 12.21
C GLY A 638 24.67 2.99 10.93
N ASP A 639 24.26 1.74 10.89
CA ASP A 639 24.44 0.87 9.73
C ASP A 639 23.57 1.30 8.55
N VAL A 640 22.35 1.73 8.82
CA VAL A 640 21.42 2.26 7.79
C VAL A 640 21.95 3.57 7.22
N MET A 641 22.47 4.47 8.06
CA MET A 641 23.12 5.71 7.60
C MET A 641 24.34 5.42 6.72
N GLY A 642 25.16 4.46 7.10
CA GLY A 642 26.31 4.03 6.34
C GLY A 642 25.91 3.50 4.95
N ASP A 643 24.89 2.67 4.87
CA ASP A 643 24.37 2.16 3.60
C ASP A 643 23.82 3.28 2.71
N LEU A 644 23.04 4.21 3.28
CA LEU A 644 22.49 5.37 2.55
C LEU A 644 23.63 6.24 1.95
N GLN A 645 24.72 6.43 2.68
CA GLN A 645 25.87 7.18 2.17
C GLN A 645 26.50 6.50 0.94
N THR A 646 26.56 5.18 0.91
CA THR A 646 27.06 4.43 -0.26
C THR A 646 26.14 4.58 -1.47
N ARG A 647 24.90 5.00 -1.28
CA ARG A 647 23.87 5.22 -2.30
C ARG A 647 23.76 6.67 -2.76
N ARG A 648 24.78 7.47 -2.55
CA ARG A 648 24.77 8.92 -2.87
C ARG A 648 23.61 9.67 -2.24
N ALA A 649 23.15 9.23 -1.07
CA ALA A 649 22.05 9.88 -0.37
C ALA A 649 22.50 11.21 0.26
N MET A 650 21.67 12.22 0.13
CA MET A 650 21.79 13.48 0.86
C MET A 650 20.87 13.44 2.06
N ILE A 651 21.40 13.35 3.27
CA ILE A 651 20.63 13.32 4.50
C ILE A 651 20.07 14.70 4.77
N MET A 652 18.73 14.81 4.87
CA MET A 652 18.02 16.07 5.07
C MET A 652 17.64 16.31 6.52
N GLY A 653 17.53 15.28 7.32
CA GLY A 653 17.17 15.38 8.73
C GLY A 653 16.91 14.03 9.37
N MET A 654 16.78 14.06 10.69
CA MET A 654 16.42 12.90 11.51
C MET A 654 15.47 13.34 12.61
N ASP A 655 14.42 12.54 12.83
CA ASP A 655 13.44 12.75 13.90
C ASP A 655 13.32 11.47 14.73
N ALA A 656 13.23 11.61 16.05
CA ALA A 656 12.96 10.49 16.93
C ALA A 656 11.46 10.16 16.95
N ASP A 657 11.12 8.87 16.91
CA ASP A 657 9.74 8.38 16.97
C ASP A 657 9.68 7.08 17.79
N SER A 658 9.42 7.21 19.10
CA SER A 658 9.09 6.08 20.00
C SER A 658 10.05 4.87 19.91
N GLY A 659 11.37 5.10 20.08
CA GLY A 659 12.41 4.05 20.00
C GLY A 659 12.88 3.76 18.57
N PHE A 660 12.41 4.54 17.62
CA PHE A 660 12.83 4.53 16.23
C PHE A 660 13.35 5.90 15.83
N GLN A 661 14.19 5.93 14.82
CA GLN A 661 14.62 7.14 14.13
C GLN A 661 14.00 7.19 12.76
N LYS A 662 13.49 8.36 12.36
CA LYS A 662 13.03 8.64 11.02
C LYS A 662 14.14 9.41 10.30
N ILE A 663 14.79 8.77 9.35
CA ILE A 663 15.84 9.37 8.51
C ILE A 663 15.20 9.89 7.23
N LYS A 664 15.36 11.17 6.95
CA LYS A 664 14.92 11.80 5.70
C LYS A 664 16.11 12.04 4.80
N ALA A 665 16.04 11.55 3.57
CA ALA A 665 17.12 11.68 2.60
C ALA A 665 16.60 11.90 1.19
N LYS A 666 17.43 12.51 0.35
CA LYS A 666 17.24 12.56 -1.10
C LYS A 666 18.20 11.58 -1.75
N VAL A 667 17.66 10.65 -2.53
CA VAL A 667 18.45 9.56 -3.11
C VAL A 667 18.12 9.41 -4.60
N PRO A 668 19.12 9.26 -5.48
CA PRO A 668 18.88 8.94 -6.89
C PRO A 668 18.19 7.60 -7.06
N LEU A 669 17.22 7.51 -7.96
CA LEU A 669 16.45 6.27 -8.20
C LEU A 669 17.36 5.09 -8.54
N LYS A 670 18.41 5.29 -9.32
CA LYS A 670 19.39 4.26 -9.68
C LYS A 670 19.98 3.57 -8.44
N GLU A 671 20.24 4.33 -7.40
CA GLU A 671 20.85 3.84 -6.15
C GLU A 671 19.85 3.14 -5.23
N MET A 672 18.56 3.26 -5.52
CA MET A 672 17.48 2.61 -4.76
C MET A 672 17.19 1.17 -5.21
N GLN A 673 17.90 0.67 -6.20
CA GLN A 673 17.76 -0.72 -6.64
C GLN A 673 18.02 -1.68 -5.47
N ARG A 674 17.06 -2.59 -5.23
CA ARG A 674 17.10 -3.60 -4.16
C ARG A 674 17.31 -3.02 -2.74
N TYR A 675 16.97 -1.75 -2.53
CA TYR A 675 17.11 -1.14 -1.21
C TYR A 675 16.24 -1.83 -0.16
N SER A 676 15.02 -2.25 -0.51
CA SER A 676 14.14 -2.98 0.43
C SER A 676 14.80 -4.26 0.94
N THR A 677 15.48 -5.00 0.07
CA THR A 677 16.22 -6.23 0.43
C THR A 677 17.43 -5.90 1.30
N ALA A 678 18.21 -4.88 0.93
CA ALA A 678 19.38 -4.44 1.70
C ALA A 678 18.99 -3.95 3.09
N LEU A 679 17.96 -3.10 3.19
CA LEU A 679 17.46 -2.57 4.46
C LEU A 679 16.96 -3.69 5.38
N SER A 680 16.23 -4.65 4.84
CA SER A 680 15.75 -5.82 5.57
C SER A 680 16.91 -6.68 6.08
N SER A 681 17.96 -6.86 5.29
CA SER A 681 19.15 -7.59 5.69
C SER A 681 19.93 -6.91 6.82
N ILE A 682 20.09 -5.59 6.74
CA ILE A 682 20.79 -4.80 7.77
C ILE A 682 20.05 -4.82 9.10
N THR A 683 18.74 -4.73 9.07
CA THR A 683 17.91 -4.51 10.26
C THR A 683 17.12 -5.74 10.72
N GLY A 684 17.34 -6.89 10.08
CA GLY A 684 16.55 -8.09 10.35
C GLY A 684 15.05 -7.91 10.08
N GLY A 685 14.70 -7.06 9.12
CA GLY A 685 13.31 -6.73 8.78
C GLY A 685 12.66 -5.65 9.66
N ARG A 686 13.40 -5.05 10.58
CA ARG A 686 12.88 -4.07 11.56
C ARG A 686 12.65 -2.68 11.00
N ALA A 687 13.29 -2.33 9.90
CA ALA A 687 13.11 -1.04 9.27
C ALA A 687 12.09 -1.09 8.15
N THR A 688 11.44 0.02 7.94
CA THR A 688 10.58 0.25 6.78
C THR A 688 10.94 1.60 6.16
N PHE A 689 10.57 1.81 4.90
CA PHE A 689 10.81 3.08 4.24
C PHE A 689 9.68 3.43 3.27
N THR A 690 9.58 4.71 2.98
CA THR A 690 8.74 5.25 1.91
C THR A 690 9.62 6.04 0.95
N MET A 691 9.22 6.12 -0.31
CA MET A 691 9.91 6.93 -1.31
C MET A 691 8.90 7.63 -2.22
N ASN A 692 9.13 8.91 -2.46
CA ASN A 692 8.32 9.75 -3.32
C ASN A 692 9.22 10.51 -4.30
N PHE A 693 8.77 10.66 -5.54
CA PHE A 693 9.50 11.43 -6.52
C PHE A 693 9.67 12.90 -6.07
N ALA A 694 10.90 13.39 -6.05
CA ALA A 694 11.22 14.76 -5.65
C ALA A 694 11.50 15.68 -6.83
N GLY A 695 12.18 15.20 -7.86
CA GLY A 695 12.57 15.99 -9.02
C GLY A 695 13.72 15.39 -9.80
N TYR A 696 14.29 16.17 -10.68
CA TYR A 696 15.47 15.81 -11.48
C TYR A 696 16.66 16.66 -11.09
N GLU A 697 17.84 16.07 -11.00
CA GLU A 697 19.11 16.75 -10.76
C GLU A 697 20.18 16.26 -11.73
N LYS A 698 21.17 17.12 -11.99
CA LYS A 698 22.28 16.79 -12.87
C LYS A 698 23.09 15.63 -12.28
N VAL A 699 23.39 14.64 -13.11
CA VAL A 699 24.28 13.55 -12.71
C VAL A 699 25.72 14.04 -12.54
N PRO A 700 26.52 13.41 -11.67
CA PRO A 700 27.98 13.65 -11.63
C PRO A 700 28.62 13.38 -12.98
N SER A 701 29.73 14.07 -13.28
CA SER A 701 30.42 13.96 -14.59
C SER A 701 30.81 12.53 -14.93
N GLU A 702 31.27 11.78 -13.94
CA GLU A 702 31.66 10.36 -14.11
C GLU A 702 30.47 9.49 -14.53
N VAL A 703 29.31 9.71 -13.89
CA VAL A 703 28.06 8.99 -14.22
C VAL A 703 27.60 9.35 -15.65
N GLN A 704 27.72 10.62 -16.03
CA GLN A 704 27.37 11.04 -17.39
C GLN A 704 28.26 10.36 -18.45
N GLU A 705 29.56 10.27 -18.23
CA GLU A 705 30.48 9.59 -19.12
C GLU A 705 30.13 8.10 -19.29
N GLU A 706 29.80 7.42 -18.19
CA GLU A 706 29.35 6.02 -18.21
C GLU A 706 28.06 5.86 -19.03
N LEU A 707 27.08 6.74 -18.83
CA LEU A 707 25.81 6.70 -19.55
C LEU A 707 25.98 6.97 -21.05
N LEU A 708 26.83 7.92 -21.42
CA LEU A 708 27.14 8.22 -22.83
C LEU A 708 27.81 7.04 -23.50
N LYS A 709 28.77 6.41 -22.83
CA LYS A 709 29.45 5.23 -23.34
C LYS A 709 28.52 4.05 -23.55
N ALA A 710 27.66 3.76 -22.56
CA ALA A 710 26.68 2.69 -22.66
C ALA A 710 25.68 2.91 -23.80
N TYR A 711 25.29 4.15 -24.05
CA TYR A 711 24.40 4.49 -25.17
C TYR A 711 25.06 4.26 -26.53
N GLN A 712 26.32 4.64 -26.67
CA GLN A 712 27.10 4.41 -27.91
C GLN A 712 27.25 2.92 -28.21
N GLU A 713 27.54 2.10 -27.22
CA GLU A 713 27.65 0.65 -27.37
C GLU A 713 26.34 -0.01 -27.85
N THR A 714 25.18 0.49 -27.39
CA THR A 714 23.87 -0.02 -27.86
C THR A 714 23.50 0.44 -29.27
N ASP A 715 23.94 1.63 -29.67
CA ASP A 715 23.67 2.18 -31.01
C ASP A 715 24.54 1.48 -32.11
N ASP A 716 25.71 0.97 -31.71
CA ASP A 716 26.60 0.21 -32.61
C ASP A 716 26.14 -1.26 -32.78
N ASP A 717 25.26 -1.78 -31.88
CA ASP A 717 24.72 -3.15 -31.93
C ASP A 717 23.32 -3.25 -32.61
N GLU A 718 22.63 -2.13 -32.92
CA GLU A 718 21.40 -2.06 -33.68
C GLU A 718 21.68 -1.68 -35.17
#